data_2d14ac27cb04d82d8a739fd6d8f7d688
#
_entry.id   2d14ac27cb04d82d8a739fd6d8f7d688
#
_cell.length_a   1.000
_cell.length_b   1.000
_cell.length_c   1.000
_cell.angle_alpha   90.00
_cell.angle_beta   90.00
_cell.angle_gamma   90.00
#
_symmetry.space_group_name_H-M   'P 1'
#
loop_
_entity.id
_entity.type
_entity.pdbx_description
1 polymer ?
#
loop_
_entity_poly.entity_id
_entity_poly.type
_entity_poly.pdbx_seq_one_letter_code
_entity_poly.pdbx_strand_id
1 'polypeptide(L)'
;MKAKKLLFLIFLTFSATMLSGQSYPFRDTKLSTDERISDLVSRLSLEEKVLQMLNNTPAIDRLNIPAYNWWNECLHGIGRTKYKVTVFPQAIGMAAAWDTRLLQDVANAISDEGRAIYNDASAKNNYSIYHGLTYWTPNVNIFRDPRWGRGQETYGEDPYLTGTLGKSFVTGLQGNDPKYLKAAACAKHYAVHSGPENTRHTFNTFVTTFDLWDTYLPAFRDLVVDAKVAGVMCAYNAFSGVPCCGNNLLMQEILRDKWGFTGYVTSDCGAIDDFYRHHKTHPNAKYAAADAVFHGTDIDCGNEAYKALVEAVKTGLITEEQINISLKRLFEIRFRLGMFDPAEDVKFSKIPLSVLESQPHKDLALKITRESIVLLKNENNFLPLSKKLKKVAVIGPNADNEVSVLGNYNGFPTQIITPYKAIKNKLKNAEVIYEKGIDFVKPSENSKGEIAALAKRLKGMDVVIFAGGISPELEGEEMPVNIEGFTGGDRTSIKLPKIQTELMQALKAEEIPTVFVMMTGSAIATEWESKNIPAILNAWYGGQDAGTAIADVLFGDYNPSGKLPVTFYTKDSDLPAFNSYEMKNRTYRYFDGQALYPFGYGLSYTKFEYSPIQIPAIIKTGENMEVSVTVKNTGKTDGEEVVQLYISHDGDGSNKQKPLYALKSFDRIFLKAGESKSVTFRLTSRELALADEDGVLKVNKGKGRLYIGGTSPAKTSAEKLPVVEAGFEITGNDHIVN
;
A
#
# COMPACT_ATOMS: atom_id res chain seq x y z
N MET A 1 32.41 50.63 83.54
CA MET A 1 31.16 50.81 82.84
C MET A 1 31.26 50.19 81.47
N LYS A 2 30.76 48.96 81.29
CA LYS A 2 30.82 48.25 80.04
C LYS A 2 29.40 47.75 79.68
N ALA A 3 28.80 48.29 78.62
CA ALA A 3 27.52 47.91 78.08
C ALA A 3 27.66 46.64 77.27
N LYS A 4 26.90 45.59 77.61
CA LYS A 4 26.76 44.35 76.84
C LYS A 4 25.64 44.53 75.81
N LYS A 5 25.99 44.42 74.54
CA LYS A 5 25.01 44.29 73.44
C LYS A 5 24.62 42.81 73.30
N LEU A 6 23.34 42.56 73.44
CA LEU A 6 22.72 41.26 73.21
C LEU A 6 22.29 41.18 71.74
N LEU A 7 22.88 40.24 71.01
CA LEU A 7 22.56 40.00 69.59
C LEU A 7 21.46 38.90 69.56
N PHE A 8 20.26 39.26 69.07
CA PHE A 8 19.17 38.27 68.81
C PHE A 8 19.34 37.73 67.39
N LEU A 9 19.68 36.46 67.27
CA LEU A 9 19.74 35.77 66.00
C LEU A 9 18.34 35.15 65.75
N ILE A 10 17.62 35.72 64.75
CA ILE A 10 16.35 35.15 64.28
C ILE A 10 16.70 34.11 63.24
N PHE A 11 16.50 32.82 63.54
CA PHE A 11 16.56 31.74 62.55
C PHE A 11 15.21 31.74 61.77
N LEU A 12 15.21 32.22 60.53
CA LEU A 12 14.15 32.00 59.58
C LEU A 12 14.32 30.57 59.03
N THR A 13 13.51 29.62 59.56
CA THR A 13 13.33 28.30 58.88
C THR A 13 12.46 28.48 57.67
N PHE A 14 13.10 28.48 56.48
CA PHE A 14 12.40 28.33 55.23
C PHE A 14 11.93 26.85 55.15
N SER A 15 10.68 26.61 55.45
CA SER A 15 10.03 25.37 55.11
C SER A 15 9.81 25.34 53.58
N ALA A 16 10.73 24.74 52.86
CA ALA A 16 10.50 24.38 51.48
C ALA A 16 9.41 23.30 51.48
N THR A 17 8.16 23.72 51.33
CA THR A 17 7.08 22.78 50.92
C THR A 17 7.46 22.28 49.52
N MET A 18 8.04 21.09 49.48
CA MET A 18 8.05 20.30 48.27
C MET A 18 6.59 20.14 47.85
N LEU A 19 6.14 20.85 46.82
CA LEU A 19 4.95 20.46 46.08
C LEU A 19 5.26 19.05 45.54
N SER A 20 4.86 18.02 46.27
CA SER A 20 4.75 16.69 45.69
C SER A 20 3.67 16.82 44.62
N GLY A 21 4.10 16.88 43.37
CA GLY A 21 3.19 16.82 42.24
C GLY A 21 2.26 15.64 42.42
N GLN A 22 0.97 15.90 42.37
CA GLN A 22 -0.05 14.89 42.54
C GLN A 22 0.17 13.80 41.51
N SER A 23 0.73 12.65 41.93
CA SER A 23 0.94 11.51 41.07
C SER A 23 -0.40 10.87 40.78
N TYR A 24 -0.92 11.07 39.55
CA TYR A 24 -2.17 10.45 39.14
C TYR A 24 -1.97 8.93 38.91
N PRO A 25 -2.96 8.07 39.28
CA PRO A 25 -2.87 6.62 39.01
C PRO A 25 -2.61 6.26 37.57
N PHE A 26 -3.09 7.01 36.59
CA PHE A 26 -2.79 6.75 35.18
C PHE A 26 -1.30 6.91 34.81
N ARG A 27 -0.47 7.52 35.67
CA ARG A 27 0.98 7.64 35.53
C ARG A 27 1.75 6.53 36.23
N ASP A 28 1.09 5.72 37.08
CA ASP A 28 1.74 4.63 37.81
C ASP A 28 1.90 3.41 36.90
N THR A 29 3.15 3.15 36.47
CA THR A 29 3.50 2.02 35.57
C THR A 29 3.34 0.64 36.22
N LYS A 30 3.04 0.56 37.52
CA LYS A 30 2.76 -0.68 38.26
C LYS A 30 1.31 -1.14 38.09
N LEU A 31 0.41 -0.22 37.75
CA LEU A 31 -0.98 -0.54 37.46
C LEU A 31 -1.11 -1.12 36.04
N SER A 32 -2.15 -1.92 35.84
CA SER A 32 -2.48 -2.41 34.51
C SER A 32 -2.87 -1.25 33.58
N THR A 33 -2.71 -1.45 32.27
CA THR A 33 -3.11 -0.44 31.27
C THR A 33 -4.58 -0.09 31.39
N ASP A 34 -5.47 -1.06 31.63
CA ASP A 34 -6.91 -0.84 31.80
C ASP A 34 -7.26 0.01 33.01
N GLU A 35 -6.59 -0.22 34.17
CA GLU A 35 -6.76 0.61 35.36
C GLU A 35 -6.32 2.05 35.11
N ARG A 36 -5.19 2.22 34.46
CA ARG A 36 -4.63 3.54 34.10
C ARG A 36 -5.53 4.29 33.13
N ILE A 37 -6.03 3.63 32.07
CA ILE A 37 -6.97 4.22 31.12
C ILE A 37 -8.29 4.59 31.81
N SER A 38 -8.81 3.73 32.66
CA SER A 38 -10.06 3.98 33.37
C SER A 38 -9.92 5.17 34.31
N ASP A 39 -8.84 5.30 35.07
CA ASP A 39 -8.53 6.48 35.89
C ASP A 39 -8.44 7.74 35.01
N LEU A 40 -7.70 7.71 33.90
CA LEU A 40 -7.56 8.85 33.01
C LEU A 40 -8.91 9.33 32.46
N VAL A 41 -9.70 8.40 31.87
CA VAL A 41 -11.01 8.73 31.27
C VAL A 41 -11.99 9.29 32.32
N SER A 42 -11.95 8.78 33.56
CA SER A 42 -12.81 9.28 34.65
C SER A 42 -12.53 10.74 35.07
N ARG A 43 -11.33 11.25 34.73
CA ARG A 43 -10.91 12.61 35.06
C ARG A 43 -11.30 13.64 34.02
N LEU A 44 -11.74 13.22 32.83
CA LEU A 44 -12.08 14.12 31.72
C LEU A 44 -13.50 14.66 31.86
N SER A 45 -13.68 15.95 31.57
CA SER A 45 -15.03 16.49 31.35
C SER A 45 -15.58 15.98 30.01
N LEU A 46 -16.90 16.08 29.82
CA LEU A 46 -17.52 15.68 28.55
C LEU A 46 -16.93 16.43 27.36
N GLU A 47 -16.69 17.71 27.50
CA GLU A 47 -16.09 18.56 26.47
C GLU A 47 -14.65 18.10 26.16
N GLU A 48 -13.83 17.81 27.18
CA GLU A 48 -12.48 17.26 27.00
C GLU A 48 -12.53 15.89 26.31
N LYS A 49 -13.44 15.01 26.71
CA LYS A 49 -13.66 13.70 26.09
C LYS A 49 -13.91 13.80 24.59
N VAL A 50 -14.84 14.66 24.20
CA VAL A 50 -15.20 14.90 22.79
C VAL A 50 -14.00 15.44 22.00
N LEU A 51 -13.25 16.38 22.56
CA LEU A 51 -12.07 16.94 21.90
C LEU A 51 -10.92 15.92 21.73
N GLN A 52 -10.85 14.89 22.61
CA GLN A 52 -9.89 13.81 22.46
C GLN A 52 -10.28 12.80 21.35
N MET A 53 -11.47 12.88 20.78
CA MET A 53 -11.95 12.05 19.66
C MET A 53 -11.78 12.73 18.30
N LEU A 54 -11.14 13.89 18.23
CA LEU A 54 -10.78 14.56 16.98
C LEU A 54 -9.37 14.14 16.55
N ASN A 55 -9.11 14.16 15.25
CA ASN A 55 -7.76 13.85 14.75
C ASN A 55 -6.69 14.84 15.25
N ASN A 56 -7.05 16.10 15.48
CA ASN A 56 -6.18 17.11 16.10
C ASN A 56 -6.60 17.33 17.57
N THR A 57 -6.04 16.54 18.45
CA THR A 57 -6.37 16.46 19.86
C THR A 57 -5.65 17.55 20.64
N PRO A 58 -6.35 18.48 21.34
CA PRO A 58 -5.72 19.51 22.16
C PRO A 58 -5.06 18.93 23.43
N ALA A 59 -4.14 19.71 23.99
CA ALA A 59 -3.55 19.40 25.29
C ALA A 59 -4.58 19.48 26.42
N ILE A 60 -4.34 18.72 27.49
CA ILE A 60 -5.08 18.83 28.76
C ILE A 60 -4.09 19.20 29.85
N ASP A 61 -3.81 20.51 29.96
CA ASP A 61 -2.72 21.05 30.80
C ASP A 61 -2.84 20.65 32.26
N ARG A 62 -4.07 20.66 32.84
CA ARG A 62 -4.30 20.26 34.23
C ARG A 62 -3.91 18.81 34.54
N LEU A 63 -3.83 17.95 33.53
CA LEU A 63 -3.39 16.55 33.65
C LEU A 63 -1.99 16.32 33.07
N ASN A 64 -1.35 17.39 32.59
CA ASN A 64 -0.07 17.35 31.90
C ASN A 64 -0.07 16.36 30.73
N ILE A 65 -1.16 16.37 29.93
CA ILE A 65 -1.29 15.57 28.72
C ILE A 65 -1.03 16.49 27.53
N PRO A 66 -0.01 16.23 26.71
CA PRO A 66 0.28 17.05 25.54
C PRO A 66 -0.77 16.85 24.44
N ALA A 67 -0.87 17.86 23.56
CA ALA A 67 -1.61 17.72 22.30
C ALA A 67 -1.10 16.54 21.50
N TYR A 68 -1.94 16.03 20.60
CA TYR A 68 -1.55 14.93 19.71
C TYR A 68 -2.28 15.05 18.38
N ASN A 69 -1.58 14.80 17.29
CA ASN A 69 -2.22 14.69 15.97
C ASN A 69 -2.18 13.25 15.49
N TRP A 70 -3.38 12.67 15.25
CA TRP A 70 -3.53 11.29 14.79
C TRP A 70 -3.21 11.12 13.31
N TRP A 71 -3.27 12.21 12.53
CA TRP A 71 -3.03 12.16 11.09
C TRP A 71 -1.54 12.21 10.78
N ASN A 72 -1.00 11.07 10.42
CA ASN A 72 0.36 10.94 9.91
C ASN A 72 0.37 9.93 8.77
N GLU A 73 1.29 10.10 7.81
CA GLU A 73 1.38 9.29 6.61
C GLU A 73 2.75 8.63 6.50
N CYS A 74 2.75 7.36 6.08
CA CYS A 74 4.01 6.66 5.82
C CYS A 74 3.85 5.53 4.77
N LEU A 75 3.12 5.80 3.71
CA LEU A 75 2.78 4.80 2.69
C LEU A 75 4.02 4.13 2.09
N HIS A 76 5.08 4.90 1.81
CA HIS A 76 6.34 4.40 1.28
C HIS A 76 7.54 5.26 1.74
N GLY A 77 7.57 5.62 2.99
CA GLY A 77 8.45 6.55 3.69
C GLY A 77 7.61 7.55 4.47
N ILE A 78 8.17 8.25 5.46
CA ILE A 78 7.42 9.25 6.23
C ILE A 78 6.96 10.37 5.31
N GLY A 79 5.65 10.47 5.09
CA GLY A 79 5.05 11.41 4.15
C GLY A 79 4.90 12.83 4.68
N ARG A 80 4.98 13.83 3.79
CA ARG A 80 4.61 15.23 4.02
C ARG A 80 5.31 15.93 5.20
N THR A 81 6.30 15.31 5.81
CA THR A 81 7.10 15.89 6.89
C THR A 81 8.12 16.89 6.35
N LYS A 82 8.58 17.80 7.21
CA LYS A 82 9.69 18.75 6.89
C LYS A 82 11.09 18.14 7.06
N TYR A 83 11.19 16.99 7.70
CA TYR A 83 12.44 16.25 7.82
C TYR A 83 12.83 15.62 6.49
N LYS A 84 14.13 15.47 6.26
CA LYS A 84 14.63 14.68 5.14
C LYS A 84 14.55 13.22 5.52
N VAL A 85 13.91 12.41 4.65
CA VAL A 85 13.55 11.03 4.94
C VAL A 85 13.80 10.14 3.73
N THR A 86 13.96 8.85 3.97
CA THR A 86 14.08 7.86 2.90
C THR A 86 12.72 7.69 2.20
N VAL A 87 12.74 7.76 0.86
CA VAL A 87 11.55 7.52 0.03
C VAL A 87 11.73 6.24 -0.80
N PHE A 88 10.96 5.24 -0.44
CA PHE A 88 10.88 3.94 -1.11
C PHE A 88 9.99 4.02 -2.35
N PRO A 89 9.94 2.96 -3.19
CA PRO A 89 8.96 2.89 -4.27
C PRO A 89 7.53 3.02 -3.75
N GLN A 90 6.65 3.57 -4.59
CA GLN A 90 5.21 3.58 -4.29
C GLN A 90 4.70 2.15 -4.01
N ALA A 91 3.62 2.03 -3.22
CA ALA A 91 3.12 0.74 -2.74
C ALA A 91 2.94 -0.31 -3.84
N ILE A 92 2.38 0.06 -5.00
CA ILE A 92 2.22 -0.84 -6.14
C ILE A 92 3.57 -1.33 -6.70
N GLY A 93 4.60 -0.49 -6.66
CA GLY A 93 5.98 -0.86 -7.00
C GLY A 93 6.57 -1.84 -5.98
N MET A 94 6.40 -1.56 -4.68
CA MET A 94 6.84 -2.51 -3.64
C MET A 94 6.12 -3.85 -3.76
N ALA A 95 4.85 -3.86 -4.15
CA ALA A 95 4.10 -5.08 -4.40
C ALA A 95 4.68 -5.89 -5.56
N ALA A 96 5.21 -5.23 -6.59
CA ALA A 96 5.84 -5.91 -7.73
C ALA A 96 7.14 -6.66 -7.36
N ALA A 97 7.74 -6.38 -6.21
CA ALA A 97 8.85 -7.18 -5.68
C ALA A 97 8.41 -8.58 -5.20
N TRP A 98 7.16 -8.77 -4.79
CA TRP A 98 6.66 -10.03 -4.22
C TRP A 98 7.58 -10.59 -3.11
N ASP A 99 8.19 -9.72 -2.32
CA ASP A 99 9.10 -10.06 -1.22
C ASP A 99 8.55 -9.56 0.12
N THR A 100 7.97 -10.50 0.86
CA THR A 100 7.36 -10.22 2.17
C THR A 100 8.37 -9.82 3.23
N ARG A 101 9.57 -10.41 3.20
CA ARG A 101 10.64 -10.12 4.16
C ARG A 101 11.22 -8.73 3.91
N LEU A 102 11.54 -8.44 2.65
CA LEU A 102 12.07 -7.13 2.27
C LEU A 102 11.08 -6.01 2.58
N LEU A 103 9.78 -6.23 2.30
CA LEU A 103 8.74 -5.24 2.64
C LEU A 103 8.61 -5.03 4.17
N GLN A 104 8.76 -6.09 4.96
CA GLN A 104 8.80 -5.97 6.43
C GLN A 104 10.00 -5.14 6.89
N ASP A 105 11.19 -5.36 6.30
CA ASP A 105 12.40 -4.59 6.60
C ASP A 105 12.22 -3.11 6.21
N VAL A 106 11.60 -2.82 5.05
CA VAL A 106 11.23 -1.46 4.62
C VAL A 106 10.30 -0.80 5.64
N ALA A 107 9.23 -1.47 6.05
CA ALA A 107 8.29 -0.93 7.03
C ALA A 107 8.95 -0.69 8.41
N ASN A 108 9.89 -1.57 8.78
CA ASN A 108 10.70 -1.39 9.99
C ASN A 108 11.60 -0.15 9.89
N ALA A 109 12.27 0.09 8.76
CA ALA A 109 13.08 1.29 8.53
C ALA A 109 12.21 2.57 8.54
N ILE A 110 11.03 2.53 7.91
CA ILE A 110 10.07 3.63 7.93
C ILE A 110 9.66 3.98 9.37
N SER A 111 9.35 3.00 10.20
CA SER A 111 8.96 3.25 11.59
C SER A 111 10.13 3.69 12.49
N ASP A 112 11.37 3.31 12.16
CA ASP A 112 12.56 3.87 12.84
C ASP A 112 12.70 5.37 12.55
N GLU A 113 12.54 5.79 11.29
CA GLU A 113 12.54 7.21 10.92
C GLU A 113 11.39 7.95 11.58
N GLY A 114 10.17 7.37 11.58
CA GLY A 114 9.02 7.95 12.25
C GLY A 114 9.21 8.15 13.74
N ARG A 115 9.80 7.18 14.43
CA ARG A 115 10.15 7.32 15.86
C ARG A 115 11.20 8.40 16.10
N ALA A 116 12.24 8.47 15.27
CA ALA A 116 13.26 9.50 15.39
C ALA A 116 12.67 10.91 15.26
N ILE A 117 11.76 11.10 14.30
CA ILE A 117 11.03 12.37 14.10
C ILE A 117 10.16 12.69 15.30
N TYR A 118 9.36 11.72 15.80
CA TYR A 118 8.52 11.93 16.98
C TYR A 118 9.34 12.28 18.22
N ASN A 119 10.45 11.57 18.46
CA ASN A 119 11.32 11.82 19.60
C ASN A 119 11.90 13.24 19.57
N ASP A 120 12.38 13.69 18.41
CA ASP A 120 12.92 15.05 18.24
C ASP A 120 11.84 16.12 18.33
N ALA A 121 10.68 15.90 17.68
CA ALA A 121 9.57 16.85 17.68
C ALA A 121 8.96 17.02 19.09
N SER A 122 8.70 15.92 19.79
CA SER A 122 8.14 15.93 21.14
C SER A 122 9.08 16.58 22.17
N ALA A 123 10.40 16.36 22.04
CA ALA A 123 11.39 17.06 22.86
C ALA A 123 11.38 18.59 22.66
N LYS A 124 10.86 19.07 21.53
CA LYS A 124 10.66 20.49 21.21
C LYS A 124 9.21 20.95 21.44
N ASN A 125 8.37 20.14 22.10
CA ASN A 125 6.93 20.38 22.29
C ASN A 125 6.16 20.60 20.97
N ASN A 126 6.60 19.98 19.88
CA ASN A 126 5.93 20.02 18.59
C ASN A 126 5.10 18.75 18.38
N TYR A 127 3.80 18.85 18.54
CA TYR A 127 2.81 17.77 18.37
C TYR A 127 1.92 17.99 17.14
N SER A 128 2.39 18.73 16.16
CA SER A 128 1.65 19.03 14.94
C SER A 128 1.53 17.82 14.02
N ILE A 129 0.67 17.95 13.02
CA ILE A 129 0.46 16.95 11.95
C ILE A 129 1.81 16.49 11.34
N TYR A 130 1.90 15.20 11.00
CA TYR A 130 3.06 14.50 10.42
C TYR A 130 4.27 14.35 11.35
N HIS A 131 4.06 14.50 12.67
CA HIS A 131 5.08 14.27 13.70
C HIS A 131 4.66 13.23 14.75
N GLY A 132 3.47 12.61 14.60
CA GLY A 132 2.96 11.57 15.47
C GLY A 132 3.43 10.17 15.11
N LEU A 133 2.86 9.18 15.77
CA LEU A 133 3.21 7.76 15.63
C LEU A 133 2.04 6.88 15.17
N THR A 134 0.90 7.48 14.84
CA THR A 134 -0.27 6.81 14.29
C THR A 134 -0.31 7.10 12.79
N TYR A 135 -0.06 6.07 11.97
CA TYR A 135 0.05 6.22 10.52
C TYR A 135 -1.15 5.61 9.82
N TRP A 136 -1.81 6.39 8.95
CA TRP A 136 -2.98 5.96 8.23
C TRP A 136 -2.59 5.19 6.95
N THR A 137 -1.96 4.04 7.19
CA THR A 137 -1.41 3.12 6.20
C THR A 137 -1.32 1.71 6.80
N PRO A 138 -1.37 0.61 5.98
CA PRO A 138 -1.37 0.55 4.52
C PRO A 138 -2.77 0.70 3.90
N ASN A 139 -2.81 1.06 2.60
CA ASN A 139 -4.01 0.96 1.78
C ASN A 139 -4.10 -0.47 1.21
N VAL A 140 -5.08 -1.25 1.70
CA VAL A 140 -5.31 -2.65 1.29
C VAL A 140 -6.60 -2.83 0.49
N ASN A 141 -7.11 -1.75 -0.10
CA ASN A 141 -8.17 -1.85 -1.08
C ASN A 141 -7.69 -2.61 -2.32
N ILE A 142 -8.59 -3.38 -2.91
CA ILE A 142 -8.27 -4.15 -4.12
C ILE A 142 -8.28 -3.23 -5.35
N PHE A 143 -7.17 -3.21 -6.08
CA PHE A 143 -7.04 -2.46 -7.32
C PHE A 143 -7.83 -3.14 -8.46
N ARG A 144 -9.18 -3.16 -8.31
CA ARG A 144 -10.09 -3.87 -9.22
C ARG A 144 -10.15 -3.30 -10.64
N ASP A 145 -9.77 -2.04 -10.82
CA ASP A 145 -9.91 -1.32 -12.09
C ASP A 145 -8.71 -0.39 -12.30
N PRO A 146 -7.95 -0.54 -13.40
CA PRO A 146 -6.74 0.27 -13.64
C PRO A 146 -7.01 1.76 -13.88
N ARG A 147 -8.27 2.17 -13.98
CA ARG A 147 -8.65 3.58 -14.07
C ARG A 147 -8.60 4.31 -12.74
N TRP A 148 -8.64 3.60 -11.62
CA TRP A 148 -8.59 4.23 -10.30
C TRP A 148 -7.23 4.83 -10.00
N GLY A 149 -7.17 6.19 -9.86
CA GLY A 149 -5.91 6.91 -9.69
C GLY A 149 -5.17 6.63 -8.38
N ARG A 150 -5.90 6.25 -7.31
CA ARG A 150 -5.27 5.80 -6.04
C ARG A 150 -4.86 4.33 -6.04
N GLY A 151 -5.06 3.61 -7.13
CA GLY A 151 -4.56 2.23 -7.27
C GLY A 151 -3.06 2.10 -7.03
N GLN A 152 -2.27 3.14 -7.33
CA GLN A 152 -0.85 3.21 -7.03
C GLN A 152 -0.52 3.05 -5.54
N GLU A 153 -1.45 3.40 -4.64
CA GLU A 153 -1.29 3.29 -3.19
C GLU A 153 -1.48 1.87 -2.65
N THR A 154 -1.90 0.93 -3.48
CA THR A 154 -2.31 -0.43 -3.07
C THR A 154 -1.24 -1.47 -3.40
N TYR A 155 -1.44 -2.69 -2.90
CA TYR A 155 -0.60 -3.84 -3.25
C TYR A 155 -1.15 -4.67 -4.41
N GLY A 156 -2.09 -4.11 -5.18
CA GLY A 156 -2.57 -4.71 -6.42
C GLY A 156 -3.99 -5.27 -6.37
N GLU A 157 -4.28 -6.16 -7.32
CA GLU A 157 -5.64 -6.63 -7.59
C GLU A 157 -6.01 -7.94 -6.89
N ASP A 158 -5.04 -8.62 -6.27
CA ASP A 158 -5.25 -9.93 -5.67
C ASP A 158 -5.38 -9.84 -4.14
N PRO A 159 -6.44 -10.41 -3.54
CA PRO A 159 -6.66 -10.32 -2.09
C PRO A 159 -5.62 -11.10 -1.26
N TYR A 160 -5.06 -12.21 -1.79
CA TYR A 160 -4.03 -12.96 -1.07
C TYR A 160 -2.68 -12.22 -1.06
N LEU A 161 -2.25 -11.69 -2.22
CA LEU A 161 -1.04 -10.89 -2.33
C LEU A 161 -1.15 -9.63 -1.44
N THR A 162 -2.28 -8.91 -1.56
CA THR A 162 -2.54 -7.69 -0.78
C THR A 162 -2.55 -7.97 0.73
N GLY A 163 -3.22 -9.04 1.17
CA GLY A 163 -3.26 -9.42 2.59
C GLY A 163 -1.88 -9.83 3.11
N THR A 164 -1.14 -10.62 2.33
CA THR A 164 0.19 -11.12 2.71
C THR A 164 1.23 -9.99 2.82
N LEU A 165 1.27 -9.09 1.83
CA LEU A 165 2.16 -7.92 1.86
C LEU A 165 1.72 -6.91 2.92
N GLY A 166 0.42 -6.67 3.06
CA GLY A 166 -0.12 -5.82 4.11
C GLY A 166 0.23 -6.29 5.52
N LYS A 167 0.18 -7.61 5.79
CA LYS A 167 0.65 -8.19 7.06
C LYS A 167 2.12 -7.90 7.31
N SER A 168 2.97 -8.08 6.30
CA SER A 168 4.41 -7.82 6.41
C SER A 168 4.68 -6.35 6.72
N PHE A 169 3.97 -5.44 6.06
CA PHE A 169 4.08 -4.01 6.31
C PHE A 169 3.64 -3.63 7.73
N VAL A 170 2.47 -4.09 8.18
CA VAL A 170 1.95 -3.83 9.53
C VAL A 170 2.91 -4.36 10.59
N THR A 171 3.41 -5.59 10.41
CA THR A 171 4.35 -6.22 11.36
C THR A 171 5.65 -5.42 11.47
N GLY A 172 6.22 -5.00 10.35
CA GLY A 172 7.44 -4.18 10.33
C GLY A 172 7.21 -2.81 10.96
N LEU A 173 6.10 -2.14 10.62
CA LEU A 173 5.78 -0.80 11.13
C LEU A 173 5.52 -0.80 12.64
N GLN A 174 4.74 -1.77 13.15
CA GLN A 174 4.38 -1.86 14.56
C GLN A 174 5.48 -2.41 15.46
N GLY A 175 6.45 -3.14 14.86
CA GLY A 175 7.52 -3.80 15.60
C GLY A 175 7.03 -5.01 16.37
N ASN A 176 7.93 -5.61 17.14
CA ASN A 176 7.70 -6.88 17.87
C ASN A 176 7.89 -6.77 19.39
N ASP A 177 7.88 -5.55 19.95
CA ASP A 177 7.97 -5.39 21.38
C ASP A 177 6.65 -5.81 22.05
N PRO A 178 6.68 -6.61 23.13
CA PRO A 178 5.47 -7.15 23.75
C PRO A 178 4.62 -6.09 24.46
N LYS A 179 5.22 -4.98 24.90
CA LYS A 179 4.57 -3.92 25.64
C LYS A 179 4.26 -2.71 24.77
N TYR A 180 5.20 -2.29 23.94
CA TYR A 180 5.13 -1.04 23.21
C TYR A 180 5.04 -1.25 21.70
N LEU A 181 4.15 -0.52 21.05
CA LEU A 181 4.16 -0.35 19.60
C LEU A 181 5.29 0.61 19.20
N LYS A 182 6.05 0.27 18.15
CA LYS A 182 7.00 1.21 17.57
C LYS A 182 6.28 2.35 16.84
N ALA A 183 5.25 2.01 16.08
CA ALA A 183 4.26 2.91 15.50
C ALA A 183 2.92 2.17 15.41
N ALA A 184 1.83 2.88 15.19
CA ALA A 184 0.51 2.28 15.01
C ALA A 184 0.12 2.35 13.53
N ALA A 185 -0.06 1.19 12.89
CA ALA A 185 -0.60 1.08 11.53
C ALA A 185 -2.12 1.21 11.52
N CYS A 186 -2.69 1.58 10.37
CA CYS A 186 -4.12 1.71 10.17
C CYS A 186 -4.52 1.18 8.79
N ALA A 187 -5.25 0.08 8.75
CA ALA A 187 -5.74 -0.51 7.50
C ALA A 187 -6.83 0.35 6.88
N LYS A 188 -6.66 0.74 5.59
CA LYS A 188 -7.60 1.62 4.90
C LYS A 188 -7.92 1.14 3.49
N HIS A 189 -9.05 1.55 2.92
CA HIS A 189 -10.22 2.21 3.49
C HIS A 189 -11.34 1.15 3.62
N TYR A 190 -11.84 0.92 4.81
CA TYR A 190 -12.79 -0.15 5.13
C TYR A 190 -14.24 0.31 4.94
N ALA A 191 -15.02 -0.24 3.98
CA ALA A 191 -14.62 -1.24 3.02
C ALA A 191 -15.27 -0.98 1.65
N VAL A 192 -14.92 -1.83 0.67
CA VAL A 192 -15.48 -1.78 -0.69
C VAL A 192 -15.28 -0.40 -1.33
N HIS A 193 -14.02 0.07 -1.31
CA HIS A 193 -13.59 1.37 -1.83
C HIS A 193 -12.45 1.19 -2.85
N SER A 194 -12.66 1.62 -4.10
CA SER A 194 -11.65 1.65 -5.17
C SER A 194 -12.11 2.52 -6.36
N GLY A 195 -12.49 3.77 -6.08
CA GLY A 195 -12.96 4.77 -7.06
C GLY A 195 -14.41 4.57 -7.51
N PRO A 196 -14.96 5.47 -8.29
CA PRO A 196 -14.32 6.66 -8.86
C PRO A 196 -14.06 7.77 -7.83
N GLU A 197 -12.93 8.50 -7.97
CA GLU A 197 -12.54 9.55 -7.03
C GLU A 197 -13.49 10.74 -7.02
N ASN A 198 -13.97 11.15 -8.18
CA ASN A 198 -14.87 12.31 -8.32
C ASN A 198 -16.25 12.13 -7.67
N THR A 199 -16.60 10.92 -7.25
CA THR A 199 -17.89 10.62 -6.59
C THR A 199 -17.72 9.99 -5.20
N ARG A 200 -16.51 9.89 -4.68
CA ARG A 200 -16.21 9.15 -3.44
C ARG A 200 -17.06 9.55 -2.24
N HIS A 201 -17.41 10.83 -2.13
CA HIS A 201 -18.25 11.39 -1.05
C HIS A 201 -19.76 11.09 -1.18
N THR A 202 -20.21 10.69 -2.35
CA THR A 202 -21.63 10.41 -2.65
C THR A 202 -21.90 8.97 -3.06
N PHE A 203 -20.85 8.22 -3.33
CA PHE A 203 -20.94 6.91 -3.96
C PHE A 203 -21.50 5.86 -2.99
N ASN A 204 -22.42 5.03 -3.49
CA ASN A 204 -23.01 3.91 -2.75
C ASN A 204 -22.69 2.61 -3.46
N THR A 205 -21.89 1.76 -2.80
CA THR A 205 -21.45 0.49 -3.38
C THR A 205 -22.41 -0.64 -3.07
N PHE A 206 -22.62 -1.49 -4.07
CA PHE A 206 -23.36 -2.73 -3.96
C PHE A 206 -22.50 -3.85 -4.51
N VAL A 207 -22.37 -4.94 -3.76
CA VAL A 207 -21.70 -6.16 -4.20
C VAL A 207 -22.46 -7.38 -3.71
N THR A 208 -22.25 -8.52 -4.36
CA THR A 208 -22.76 -9.79 -3.84
C THR A 208 -22.04 -10.14 -2.54
N THR A 209 -22.68 -10.92 -1.68
CA THR A 209 -22.03 -11.46 -0.47
C THR A 209 -20.77 -12.24 -0.84
N PHE A 210 -20.81 -12.98 -1.95
CA PHE A 210 -19.64 -13.67 -2.47
C PHE A 210 -18.49 -12.71 -2.77
N ASP A 211 -18.69 -11.66 -3.58
CA ASP A 211 -17.63 -10.70 -3.91
C ASP A 211 -17.10 -9.99 -2.66
N LEU A 212 -17.97 -9.68 -1.70
CA LEU A 212 -17.57 -9.08 -0.42
C LEU A 212 -16.55 -9.97 0.33
N TRP A 213 -16.88 -11.25 0.52
CA TRP A 213 -16.06 -12.18 1.30
C TRP A 213 -14.89 -12.79 0.53
N ASP A 214 -15.02 -12.93 -0.80
CA ASP A 214 -13.97 -13.50 -1.64
C ASP A 214 -12.91 -12.48 -2.08
N THR A 215 -13.28 -11.20 -2.20
CA THR A 215 -12.41 -10.19 -2.78
C THR A 215 -12.15 -8.98 -1.87
N TYR A 216 -13.19 -8.33 -1.33
CA TYR A 216 -13.03 -7.04 -0.67
C TYR A 216 -12.61 -7.10 0.80
N LEU A 217 -12.98 -8.14 1.53
CA LEU A 217 -12.70 -8.28 2.96
C LEU A 217 -11.41 -9.05 3.32
N PRO A 218 -10.90 -10.00 2.52
CA PRO A 218 -9.83 -10.89 2.97
C PRO A 218 -8.56 -10.16 3.43
N ALA A 219 -8.11 -9.13 2.71
CA ALA A 219 -6.93 -8.36 3.10
C ALA A 219 -7.12 -7.65 4.45
N PHE A 220 -8.29 -7.04 4.69
CA PHE A 220 -8.59 -6.42 5.99
C PHE A 220 -8.61 -7.45 7.12
N ARG A 221 -9.24 -8.62 6.89
CA ARG A 221 -9.24 -9.70 7.87
C ARG A 221 -7.81 -10.11 8.22
N ASP A 222 -6.94 -10.25 7.25
CA ASP A 222 -5.55 -10.66 7.47
C ASP A 222 -4.78 -9.64 8.33
N LEU A 223 -5.01 -8.35 8.09
CA LEU A 223 -4.38 -7.31 8.91
C LEU A 223 -4.96 -7.26 10.33
N VAL A 224 -6.27 -7.43 10.47
CA VAL A 224 -6.94 -7.40 11.79
C VAL A 224 -6.63 -8.65 12.60
N VAL A 225 -6.86 -9.82 12.02
CA VAL A 225 -6.80 -11.10 12.76
C VAL A 225 -5.38 -11.60 12.90
N ASP A 226 -4.59 -11.54 11.83
CA ASP A 226 -3.26 -12.17 11.81
C ASP A 226 -2.16 -11.17 12.22
N ALA A 227 -2.17 -9.93 11.68
CA ALA A 227 -1.15 -8.92 11.98
C ALA A 227 -1.50 -8.02 13.19
N LYS A 228 -2.70 -8.12 13.75
CA LYS A 228 -3.14 -7.30 14.90
C LYS A 228 -2.92 -5.80 14.66
N VAL A 229 -3.37 -5.31 13.50
CA VAL A 229 -3.28 -3.89 13.14
C VAL A 229 -3.93 -3.02 14.22
N ALA A 230 -3.27 -1.92 14.58
CA ALA A 230 -3.70 -1.05 15.68
C ALA A 230 -4.94 -0.20 15.34
N GLY A 231 -5.13 0.16 14.07
CA GLY A 231 -6.23 0.98 13.60
C GLY A 231 -6.87 0.48 12.31
N VAL A 232 -8.09 0.90 12.07
CA VAL A 232 -8.83 0.73 10.81
C VAL A 232 -9.44 2.08 10.45
N MET A 233 -9.39 2.46 9.17
CA MET A 233 -10.05 3.66 8.67
C MET A 233 -11.27 3.28 7.86
N CYS A 234 -12.46 3.75 8.27
CA CYS A 234 -13.67 3.56 7.49
C CYS A 234 -13.72 4.49 6.27
N ALA A 235 -14.26 3.99 5.17
CA ALA A 235 -14.23 4.65 3.87
C ALA A 235 -15.30 5.76 3.74
N TYR A 236 -15.11 6.65 2.75
CA TYR A 236 -16.06 7.72 2.41
C TYR A 236 -17.41 7.22 1.92
N ASN A 237 -17.40 6.17 1.09
CA ASN A 237 -18.61 5.69 0.42
C ASN A 237 -19.64 5.09 1.39
N ALA A 238 -20.88 5.04 0.94
CA ALA A 238 -21.88 4.17 1.53
C ALA A 238 -21.72 2.75 0.98
N PHE A 239 -22.07 1.76 1.80
CA PHE A 239 -22.18 0.36 1.42
C PHE A 239 -23.61 -0.11 1.67
N SER A 240 -24.30 -0.58 0.62
CA SER A 240 -25.71 -1.00 0.67
C SER A 240 -26.63 0.04 1.29
N GLY A 241 -26.40 1.32 0.99
CA GLY A 241 -27.22 2.45 1.42
C GLY A 241 -26.83 3.07 2.77
N VAL A 242 -25.87 2.50 3.48
CA VAL A 242 -25.41 2.98 4.80
C VAL A 242 -23.96 3.46 4.70
N PRO A 243 -23.61 4.69 5.12
CA PRO A 243 -22.23 5.18 5.14
C PRO A 243 -21.31 4.21 5.89
N CYS A 244 -20.13 3.90 5.34
CA CYS A 244 -19.24 2.88 5.92
C CYS A 244 -18.91 3.12 7.40
N CYS A 245 -18.71 4.38 7.81
CA CYS A 245 -18.38 4.73 9.19
C CYS A 245 -19.54 4.57 10.21
N GLY A 246 -20.77 4.36 9.75
CA GLY A 246 -21.96 4.05 10.56
C GLY A 246 -22.60 2.70 10.21
N ASN A 247 -21.94 1.88 9.39
CA ASN A 247 -22.50 0.64 8.89
C ASN A 247 -22.36 -0.50 9.92
N ASN A 248 -23.47 -0.92 10.54
CA ASN A 248 -23.47 -1.97 11.56
C ASN A 248 -22.86 -3.29 11.08
N LEU A 249 -23.19 -3.75 9.85
CA LEU A 249 -22.65 -4.97 9.30
C LEU A 249 -21.12 -4.92 9.23
N LEU A 250 -20.56 -3.83 8.70
CA LEU A 250 -19.11 -3.69 8.56
C LEU A 250 -18.44 -3.48 9.92
N MET A 251 -18.92 -2.52 10.70
CA MET A 251 -18.22 -2.01 11.88
C MET A 251 -18.40 -2.90 13.10
N GLN A 252 -19.62 -3.40 13.36
CA GLN A 252 -19.90 -4.21 14.52
C GLN A 252 -19.84 -5.70 14.19
N GLU A 253 -20.69 -6.20 13.30
CA GLU A 253 -20.84 -7.64 13.07
C GLU A 253 -19.57 -8.30 12.49
N ILE A 254 -18.93 -7.64 11.51
CA ILE A 254 -17.72 -8.19 10.87
C ILE A 254 -16.47 -7.81 11.63
N LEU A 255 -16.20 -6.49 11.81
CA LEU A 255 -14.93 -6.02 12.35
C LEU A 255 -14.78 -6.38 13.83
N ARG A 256 -15.79 -6.06 14.67
CA ARG A 256 -15.71 -6.26 16.12
C ARG A 256 -16.06 -7.69 16.55
N ASP A 257 -17.23 -8.17 16.14
CA ASP A 257 -17.75 -9.45 16.66
C ASP A 257 -17.08 -10.65 15.98
N LYS A 258 -17.02 -10.67 14.64
CA LYS A 258 -16.47 -11.82 13.92
C LYS A 258 -14.95 -11.87 13.92
N TRP A 259 -14.27 -10.72 13.76
CA TRP A 259 -12.80 -10.66 13.72
C TRP A 259 -12.16 -10.31 15.07
N GLY A 260 -12.93 -9.90 16.06
CA GLY A 260 -12.43 -9.58 17.41
C GLY A 260 -11.51 -8.35 17.42
N PHE A 261 -11.76 -7.36 16.57
CA PHE A 261 -10.93 -6.15 16.52
C PHE A 261 -11.11 -5.30 17.79
N THR A 262 -10.03 -5.07 18.51
CA THR A 262 -10.00 -4.26 19.74
C THR A 262 -9.37 -2.88 19.54
N GLY A 263 -8.71 -2.62 18.43
CA GLY A 263 -8.05 -1.35 18.11
C GLY A 263 -9.05 -0.20 17.84
N TYR A 264 -8.52 0.96 17.47
CA TYR A 264 -9.32 2.14 17.16
C TYR A 264 -9.81 2.16 15.71
N VAL A 265 -10.94 2.84 15.49
CA VAL A 265 -11.42 3.18 14.15
C VAL A 265 -11.38 4.69 13.97
N THR A 266 -10.75 5.14 12.89
CA THR A 266 -10.82 6.54 12.43
C THR A 266 -11.71 6.65 11.21
N SER A 267 -12.44 7.76 11.08
CA SER A 267 -13.06 8.11 9.81
C SER A 267 -12.00 8.53 8.79
N ASP A 268 -12.27 8.38 7.50
CA ASP A 268 -11.61 9.19 6.50
C ASP A 268 -12.02 10.67 6.65
N CYS A 269 -11.22 11.61 6.11
CA CYS A 269 -11.38 13.02 6.44
C CYS A 269 -12.67 13.64 5.85
N GLY A 270 -13.61 13.97 6.74
CA GLY A 270 -14.95 14.47 6.37
C GLY A 270 -15.98 13.36 6.13
N ALA A 271 -15.63 12.08 6.25
CA ALA A 271 -16.55 10.99 5.96
C ALA A 271 -17.78 10.94 6.88
N ILE A 272 -17.69 11.46 8.11
CA ILE A 272 -18.86 11.57 9.00
C ILE A 272 -19.72 12.77 8.59
N ASP A 273 -19.11 13.86 8.15
CA ASP A 273 -19.85 15.00 7.57
C ASP A 273 -20.65 14.58 6.32
N ASP A 274 -20.13 13.60 5.55
CA ASP A 274 -20.81 13.06 4.37
C ASP A 274 -22.17 12.43 4.70
N PHE A 275 -22.39 11.91 5.90
CA PHE A 275 -23.68 11.31 6.30
C PHE A 275 -24.83 12.28 6.10
N TYR A 276 -24.65 13.57 6.43
CA TYR A 276 -25.71 14.57 6.30
C TYR A 276 -25.49 15.54 5.13
N ARG A 277 -24.24 15.74 4.69
CA ARG A 277 -23.93 16.67 3.58
C ARG A 277 -24.14 16.02 2.21
N HIS A 278 -23.70 14.78 2.04
CA HIS A 278 -23.64 14.12 0.74
C HIS A 278 -24.53 12.88 0.64
N HIS A 279 -24.41 11.91 1.54
CA HIS A 279 -25.27 10.71 1.53
C HIS A 279 -26.71 11.00 1.95
N LYS A 280 -26.97 12.09 2.66
CA LYS A 280 -28.32 12.51 3.10
C LYS A 280 -29.04 11.47 3.96
N THR A 281 -28.32 10.63 4.67
CA THR A 281 -28.84 9.61 5.57
C THR A 281 -29.22 10.17 6.94
N HIS A 282 -28.65 11.31 7.33
CA HIS A 282 -28.86 11.96 8.63
C HIS A 282 -29.26 13.43 8.46
N PRO A 283 -30.03 14.00 9.41
CA PRO A 283 -30.51 15.37 9.27
C PRO A 283 -29.43 16.44 9.52
N ASN A 284 -28.42 16.15 10.34
CA ASN A 284 -27.33 17.08 10.68
C ASN A 284 -26.16 16.36 11.39
N ALA A 285 -25.11 17.12 11.72
CA ALA A 285 -23.89 16.65 12.36
C ALA A 285 -24.13 15.89 13.68
N LYS A 286 -25.08 16.34 14.52
CA LYS A 286 -25.37 15.73 15.81
C LYS A 286 -25.83 14.26 15.67
N TYR A 287 -26.74 13.99 14.75
CA TYR A 287 -27.21 12.63 14.48
C TYR A 287 -26.14 11.77 13.81
N ALA A 288 -25.38 12.34 12.85
CA ALA A 288 -24.29 11.66 12.19
C ALA A 288 -23.19 11.24 13.16
N ALA A 289 -22.79 12.14 14.06
CA ALA A 289 -21.77 11.87 15.07
C ALA A 289 -22.22 10.81 16.09
N ALA A 290 -23.47 10.90 16.57
CA ALA A 290 -24.02 9.91 17.50
C ALA A 290 -24.07 8.52 16.87
N ASP A 291 -24.51 8.41 15.61
CA ASP A 291 -24.58 7.15 14.86
C ASP A 291 -23.19 6.55 14.61
N ALA A 292 -22.23 7.36 14.16
CA ALA A 292 -20.87 6.92 13.93
C ALA A 292 -20.20 6.36 15.20
N VAL A 293 -20.33 7.06 16.36
CA VAL A 293 -19.81 6.58 17.65
C VAL A 293 -20.54 5.32 18.10
N PHE A 294 -21.87 5.27 17.96
CA PHE A 294 -22.66 4.10 18.33
C PHE A 294 -22.22 2.84 17.59
N HIS A 295 -21.86 2.96 16.31
CA HIS A 295 -21.36 1.86 15.50
C HIS A 295 -19.83 1.65 15.57
N GLY A 296 -19.11 2.42 16.42
CA GLY A 296 -17.72 2.14 16.79
C GLY A 296 -16.65 2.88 15.99
N THR A 297 -16.98 3.99 15.34
CA THR A 297 -15.99 4.96 14.84
C THR A 297 -15.52 5.84 15.98
N ASP A 298 -14.23 5.76 16.31
CA ASP A 298 -13.65 6.33 17.53
C ASP A 298 -13.05 7.73 17.31
N ILE A 299 -12.54 8.03 16.11
CA ILE A 299 -11.95 9.33 15.71
C ILE A 299 -12.69 9.91 14.53
N ASP A 300 -12.99 11.20 14.59
CA ASP A 300 -13.41 12.02 13.45
C ASP A 300 -12.20 12.74 12.84
N CYS A 301 -11.83 12.39 11.59
CA CYS A 301 -11.03 13.26 10.76
C CYS A 301 -11.94 14.29 10.10
N GLY A 302 -12.25 15.37 10.80
CA GLY A 302 -13.13 16.42 10.34
C GLY A 302 -13.23 17.55 11.37
N ASN A 303 -13.94 18.59 11.02
CA ASN A 303 -13.93 19.80 11.83
C ASN A 303 -15.28 20.06 12.54
N GLU A 304 -16.33 19.30 12.26
CA GLU A 304 -17.68 19.67 12.71
C GLU A 304 -18.46 18.54 13.36
N ALA A 305 -18.46 17.33 12.78
CA ALA A 305 -19.38 16.28 13.21
C ALA A 305 -19.21 15.93 14.70
N TYR A 306 -18.03 15.53 15.14
CA TYR A 306 -17.83 15.11 16.54
C TYR A 306 -17.88 16.23 17.57
N LYS A 307 -17.71 17.50 17.19
CA LYS A 307 -17.96 18.63 18.10
C LYS A 307 -19.42 18.68 18.56
N ALA A 308 -20.34 18.14 17.77
CA ALA A 308 -21.75 18.05 18.13
C ALA A 308 -22.10 16.94 19.15
N LEU A 309 -21.12 16.08 19.51
CA LEU A 309 -21.33 14.99 20.48
C LEU A 309 -21.70 15.50 21.88
N VAL A 310 -21.19 16.66 22.31
CA VAL A 310 -21.58 17.28 23.59
C VAL A 310 -23.09 17.51 23.62
N GLU A 311 -23.66 18.05 22.54
CA GLU A 311 -25.10 18.26 22.42
C GLU A 311 -25.84 16.92 22.28
N ALA A 312 -25.26 15.96 21.53
CA ALA A 312 -25.86 14.64 21.35
C ALA A 312 -26.04 13.90 22.71
N VAL A 313 -25.06 13.99 23.62
CA VAL A 313 -25.17 13.45 24.99
C VAL A 313 -26.22 14.22 25.79
N LYS A 314 -26.18 15.55 25.79
CA LYS A 314 -27.15 16.40 26.54
C LYS A 314 -28.59 16.17 26.08
N THR A 315 -28.80 15.77 24.83
CA THR A 315 -30.14 15.49 24.27
C THR A 315 -30.52 13.99 24.32
N GLY A 316 -29.65 13.12 24.85
CA GLY A 316 -29.93 11.70 25.03
C GLY A 316 -29.86 10.86 23.74
N LEU A 317 -29.23 11.38 22.65
CA LEU A 317 -29.01 10.62 21.42
C LEU A 317 -27.92 9.55 21.60
N ILE A 318 -26.95 9.82 22.45
CA ILE A 318 -25.87 8.89 22.83
C ILE A 318 -25.53 9.09 24.29
N THR A 319 -25.00 8.06 24.94
CA THR A 319 -24.60 8.15 26.35
C THR A 319 -23.12 8.52 26.48
N GLU A 320 -22.74 9.14 27.60
CA GLU A 320 -21.33 9.41 27.89
C GLU A 320 -20.51 8.11 28.01
N GLU A 321 -21.11 6.99 28.42
CA GLU A 321 -20.44 5.70 28.49
C GLU A 321 -20.05 5.18 27.09
N GLN A 322 -20.84 5.41 26.06
CA GLN A 322 -20.48 5.09 24.68
C GLN A 322 -19.27 5.90 24.19
N ILE A 323 -19.18 7.18 24.60
CA ILE A 323 -17.98 8.00 24.36
C ILE A 323 -16.77 7.44 25.13
N ASN A 324 -16.96 6.99 26.39
CA ASN A 324 -15.89 6.38 27.18
C ASN A 324 -15.32 5.12 26.52
N ILE A 325 -16.14 4.31 25.84
CA ILE A 325 -15.69 3.12 25.10
C ILE A 325 -14.69 3.53 23.99
N SER A 326 -15.04 4.52 23.19
CA SER A 326 -14.14 5.05 22.14
C SER A 326 -12.84 5.60 22.74
N LEU A 327 -12.94 6.39 23.80
CA LEU A 327 -11.77 6.95 24.48
C LEU A 327 -10.84 5.89 25.05
N LYS A 328 -11.38 4.81 25.61
CA LYS A 328 -10.56 3.69 26.11
C LYS A 328 -9.72 3.08 25.00
N ARG A 329 -10.29 2.85 23.81
CA ARG A 329 -9.55 2.36 22.62
C ARG A 329 -8.46 3.33 22.17
N LEU A 330 -8.77 4.62 22.13
CA LEU A 330 -7.82 5.66 21.74
C LEU A 330 -6.66 5.77 22.73
N PHE A 331 -6.95 5.83 24.02
CA PHE A 331 -5.89 5.91 25.03
C PHE A 331 -5.08 4.62 25.09
N GLU A 332 -5.65 3.44 24.86
CA GLU A 332 -4.90 2.20 24.79
C GLU A 332 -3.76 2.29 23.75
N ILE A 333 -4.05 2.81 22.55
CA ILE A 333 -3.01 3.01 21.55
C ILE A 333 -1.94 4.00 22.02
N ARG A 334 -2.33 5.12 22.64
CA ARG A 334 -1.37 6.10 23.17
C ARG A 334 -0.53 5.53 24.31
N PHE A 335 -1.09 4.70 25.17
CA PHE A 335 -0.36 3.95 26.20
C PHE A 335 0.63 2.95 25.57
N ARG A 336 0.17 2.17 24.61
CA ARG A 336 1.02 1.22 23.88
C ARG A 336 2.12 1.90 23.07
N LEU A 337 1.94 3.15 22.63
CA LEU A 337 2.97 3.96 22.00
C LEU A 337 3.98 4.52 23.03
N GLY A 338 3.75 4.31 24.33
CA GLY A 338 4.64 4.75 25.42
C GLY A 338 4.50 6.24 25.79
N MET A 339 3.39 6.90 25.40
CA MET A 339 3.22 8.35 25.61
C MET A 339 2.96 8.76 27.07
N PHE A 340 2.66 7.80 27.93
CA PHE A 340 2.35 8.03 29.35
C PHE A 340 3.36 7.42 30.32
N ASP A 341 4.38 6.75 29.78
CA ASP A 341 5.44 6.10 30.54
C ASP A 341 6.74 6.95 30.49
N PRO A 342 7.64 6.80 31.49
CA PRO A 342 8.95 7.42 31.43
C PRO A 342 9.71 7.04 30.13
N ALA A 343 10.38 8.00 29.51
CA ALA A 343 11.06 7.77 28.22
C ALA A 343 12.15 6.69 28.32
N GLU A 344 12.78 6.53 29.47
CA GLU A 344 13.78 5.49 29.74
C GLU A 344 13.23 4.05 29.68
N ASP A 345 11.94 3.88 29.97
CA ASP A 345 11.24 2.59 29.94
C ASP A 345 10.78 2.24 28.51
N VAL A 346 10.65 3.22 27.64
CA VAL A 346 10.19 3.03 26.25
C VAL A 346 11.37 2.76 25.34
N LYS A 347 11.56 1.52 24.92
CA LYS A 347 12.67 1.07 24.06
C LYS A 347 12.92 1.98 22.86
N PHE A 348 11.84 2.45 22.23
CA PHE A 348 11.89 3.21 20.99
C PHE A 348 12.18 4.72 21.18
N SER A 349 12.16 5.22 22.41
CA SER A 349 12.53 6.62 22.71
C SER A 349 14.02 6.92 22.47
N LYS A 350 14.84 5.87 22.32
CA LYS A 350 16.30 5.97 22.12
C LYS A 350 16.72 6.03 20.66
N ILE A 351 15.79 5.91 19.72
CA ILE A 351 16.07 5.97 18.28
C ILE A 351 16.46 7.42 17.91
N PRO A 352 17.70 7.64 17.42
CA PRO A 352 18.21 9.00 17.18
C PRO A 352 17.86 9.50 15.78
N LEU A 353 17.90 10.82 15.55
CA LEU A 353 17.69 11.42 14.23
C LEU A 353 18.68 10.96 13.14
N SER A 354 19.83 10.42 13.53
CA SER A 354 20.83 9.92 12.56
C SER A 354 20.38 8.68 11.77
N VAL A 355 19.23 8.09 12.12
CA VAL A 355 18.65 7.00 11.32
C VAL A 355 17.99 7.52 10.04
N LEU A 356 17.59 8.80 10.00
CA LEU A 356 16.97 9.41 8.81
C LEU A 356 17.95 9.35 7.63
N GLU A 357 17.47 8.83 6.50
CA GLU A 357 18.29 8.65 5.30
C GLU A 357 19.64 7.97 5.58
N SER A 358 19.73 7.12 6.60
CA SER A 358 20.94 6.36 6.87
C SER A 358 21.34 5.47 5.68
N GLN A 359 22.62 5.13 5.55
CA GLN A 359 23.08 4.30 4.43
C GLN A 359 22.33 2.95 4.37
N PRO A 360 22.07 2.23 5.49
CA PRO A 360 21.24 1.03 5.45
C PRO A 360 19.82 1.25 4.91
N HIS A 361 19.17 2.40 5.22
CA HIS A 361 17.85 2.70 4.69
C HIS A 361 17.89 3.01 3.18
N LYS A 362 18.91 3.73 2.71
CA LYS A 362 19.12 3.98 1.28
C LYS A 362 19.43 2.70 0.51
N ASP A 363 20.25 1.81 1.07
CA ASP A 363 20.55 0.51 0.47
C ASP A 363 19.28 -0.35 0.35
N LEU A 364 18.42 -0.28 1.36
CA LEU A 364 17.14 -0.97 1.38
C LEU A 364 16.18 -0.40 0.32
N ALA A 365 16.13 0.94 0.17
CA ALA A 365 15.34 1.60 -0.86
C ALA A 365 15.79 1.18 -2.27
N LEU A 366 17.10 1.20 -2.53
CA LEU A 366 17.64 0.74 -3.81
C LEU A 366 17.35 -0.74 -4.07
N LYS A 367 17.45 -1.59 -3.04
CA LYS A 367 17.20 -3.03 -3.18
C LYS A 367 15.75 -3.29 -3.60
N ILE A 368 14.76 -2.77 -2.86
CA ILE A 368 13.36 -3.01 -3.20
C ILE A 368 12.97 -2.36 -4.54
N THR A 369 13.59 -1.23 -4.91
CA THR A 369 13.38 -0.62 -6.23
C THR A 369 13.88 -1.52 -7.36
N ARG A 370 15.04 -2.15 -7.22
CA ARG A 370 15.55 -3.12 -8.20
C ARG A 370 14.62 -4.32 -8.36
N GLU A 371 14.15 -4.88 -7.24
CA GLU A 371 13.25 -6.02 -7.23
C GLU A 371 11.86 -5.69 -7.79
N SER A 372 11.45 -4.41 -7.77
CA SER A 372 10.15 -3.95 -8.27
C SER A 372 10.07 -3.82 -9.78
N ILE A 373 11.21 -3.66 -10.49
CA ILE A 373 11.22 -3.45 -11.94
C ILE A 373 10.81 -4.71 -12.67
N VAL A 374 9.79 -4.59 -13.52
CA VAL A 374 9.25 -5.71 -14.31
C VAL A 374 9.70 -5.61 -15.75
N LEU A 375 10.40 -6.61 -16.23
CA LEU A 375 10.72 -6.74 -17.65
C LEU A 375 9.52 -7.34 -18.40
N LEU A 376 8.85 -6.52 -19.22
CA LEU A 376 7.64 -6.91 -19.93
C LEU A 376 7.94 -7.52 -21.31
N LYS A 377 9.00 -7.05 -21.99
CA LYS A 377 9.43 -7.55 -23.29
C LYS A 377 10.96 -7.45 -23.43
N ASN A 378 11.57 -8.48 -24.04
CA ASN A 378 13.00 -8.48 -24.35
C ASN A 378 13.28 -9.30 -25.61
N GLU A 379 12.91 -8.75 -26.78
CA GLU A 379 13.04 -9.42 -28.08
C GLU A 379 14.50 -9.60 -28.46
N ASN A 380 14.87 -10.82 -28.84
CA ASN A 380 16.24 -11.17 -29.25
C ASN A 380 17.33 -10.84 -28.20
N ASN A 381 17.01 -10.84 -26.92
CA ASN A 381 17.91 -10.43 -25.84
C ASN A 381 18.47 -9.02 -26.06
N PHE A 382 17.62 -8.06 -26.44
CA PHE A 382 18.00 -6.67 -26.66
C PHE A 382 18.59 -6.04 -25.39
N LEU A 383 18.06 -6.40 -24.23
CA LEU A 383 18.60 -6.12 -22.91
C LEU A 383 19.36 -7.36 -22.39
N PRO A 384 20.42 -7.17 -21.56
CA PRO A 384 20.98 -5.88 -21.11
C PRO A 384 21.78 -5.18 -22.22
N LEU A 385 21.75 -3.82 -22.16
CA LEU A 385 22.53 -2.97 -23.05
C LEU A 385 24.03 -3.06 -22.75
N SER A 386 24.85 -2.89 -23.79
CA SER A 386 26.30 -2.85 -23.62
C SER A 386 26.74 -1.56 -22.90
N LYS A 387 27.60 -1.68 -21.88
CA LYS A 387 28.27 -0.52 -21.23
C LYS A 387 29.32 0.16 -22.16
N LYS A 388 29.56 -0.37 -23.38
CA LYS A 388 30.49 0.18 -24.36
C LYS A 388 29.80 1.08 -25.40
N LEU A 389 28.52 1.32 -25.30
CA LEU A 389 27.78 2.27 -26.13
C LEU A 389 28.46 3.64 -26.13
N LYS A 390 28.40 4.35 -27.25
CA LYS A 390 29.07 5.64 -27.46
C LYS A 390 28.11 6.82 -27.50
N LYS A 391 26.90 6.61 -28.03
CA LYS A 391 25.90 7.64 -28.22
C LYS A 391 24.55 7.13 -27.72
N VAL A 392 24.08 7.69 -26.61
CA VAL A 392 22.81 7.32 -25.96
C VAL A 392 21.95 8.55 -25.77
N ALA A 393 20.70 8.47 -26.18
CA ALA A 393 19.72 9.51 -25.85
C ALA A 393 18.76 8.99 -24.79
N VAL A 394 18.54 9.79 -23.75
CA VAL A 394 17.52 9.54 -22.72
C VAL A 394 16.45 10.62 -22.90
N ILE A 395 15.28 10.22 -23.37
CA ILE A 395 14.23 11.16 -23.77
C ILE A 395 12.90 10.84 -23.09
N GLY A 396 11.99 11.77 -23.17
CA GLY A 396 10.62 11.59 -22.67
C GLY A 396 10.32 12.38 -21.42
N PRO A 397 9.01 12.48 -21.06
CA PRO A 397 8.56 13.31 -19.95
C PRO A 397 9.03 12.83 -18.58
N ASN A 398 9.37 11.55 -18.43
CA ASN A 398 9.89 10.94 -17.21
C ASN A 398 11.42 10.81 -17.17
N ALA A 399 12.13 11.22 -18.22
CA ALA A 399 13.57 11.00 -18.33
C ALA A 399 14.37 11.72 -17.23
N ASP A 400 13.99 12.96 -16.87
CA ASP A 400 14.61 13.75 -15.80
C ASP A 400 13.53 14.44 -14.92
N ASN A 401 12.52 13.68 -14.49
CA ASN A 401 11.40 14.18 -13.69
C ASN A 401 11.50 13.65 -12.26
N GLU A 402 11.86 14.54 -11.33
CA GLU A 402 12.01 14.20 -9.92
C GLU A 402 10.65 13.97 -9.23
N VAL A 403 9.56 14.58 -9.72
CA VAL A 403 8.21 14.43 -9.13
C VAL A 403 7.66 13.04 -9.44
N SER A 404 7.77 12.61 -10.70
CA SER A 404 7.19 11.32 -11.10
C SER A 404 7.81 10.13 -10.38
N VAL A 405 9.08 10.17 -10.03
CA VAL A 405 9.73 9.04 -9.34
C VAL A 405 9.23 8.88 -7.90
N LEU A 406 8.75 9.96 -7.26
CA LEU A 406 8.35 9.92 -5.85
C LEU A 406 6.95 9.32 -5.64
N GLY A 407 6.02 9.42 -6.59
CA GLY A 407 4.63 9.00 -6.35
C GLY A 407 3.86 9.99 -5.46
N ASN A 408 2.62 9.64 -5.09
CA ASN A 408 1.83 10.42 -4.13
C ASN A 408 2.14 10.02 -2.67
N TYR A 409 1.71 10.82 -1.70
CA TYR A 409 1.97 10.60 -0.25
C TYR A 409 3.45 10.50 0.13
N ASN A 410 4.35 11.04 -0.69
CA ASN A 410 5.80 10.97 -0.50
C ASN A 410 6.32 11.88 0.62
N GLY A 411 7.47 11.52 1.14
CA GLY A 411 8.38 12.39 1.87
C GLY A 411 9.33 13.15 0.95
N PHE A 412 10.31 13.83 1.52
CA PHE A 412 11.28 14.66 0.78
C PHE A 412 12.71 14.19 1.07
N PRO A 413 13.32 13.36 0.19
CA PRO A 413 14.69 12.90 0.39
C PRO A 413 15.70 14.02 0.11
N THR A 414 16.94 13.83 0.55
CA THR A 414 18.03 14.78 0.26
C THR A 414 18.43 14.72 -1.22
N GLN A 415 18.34 13.55 -1.83
CA GLN A 415 18.75 13.32 -3.21
C GLN A 415 17.72 12.46 -3.95
N ILE A 416 17.46 12.82 -5.21
CA ILE A 416 16.60 12.06 -6.13
C ILE A 416 17.43 11.75 -7.39
N ILE A 417 17.49 10.47 -7.73
CA ILE A 417 18.19 9.97 -8.91
C ILE A 417 17.19 9.62 -10.00
N THR A 418 17.09 10.48 -11.00
CA THR A 418 16.26 10.25 -12.19
C THR A 418 16.92 9.29 -13.19
N PRO A 419 16.15 8.70 -14.14
CA PRO A 419 16.71 7.83 -15.18
C PRO A 419 17.88 8.47 -15.93
N TYR A 420 17.75 9.73 -16.37
CA TYR A 420 18.83 10.44 -17.08
C TYR A 420 20.08 10.59 -16.22
N LYS A 421 19.94 11.05 -14.96
CA LYS A 421 21.07 11.23 -14.04
C LYS A 421 21.85 9.92 -13.84
N ALA A 422 21.12 8.80 -13.62
CA ALA A 422 21.75 7.50 -13.41
C ALA A 422 22.45 6.96 -14.65
N ILE A 423 21.80 7.02 -15.81
CA ILE A 423 22.37 6.55 -17.07
C ILE A 423 23.62 7.34 -17.44
N LYS A 424 23.57 8.67 -17.32
CA LYS A 424 24.74 9.55 -17.53
C LYS A 424 25.90 9.19 -16.60
N ASN A 425 25.61 8.94 -15.33
CA ASN A 425 26.63 8.56 -14.34
C ASN A 425 27.23 7.17 -14.64
N LYS A 426 26.45 6.26 -15.18
CA LYS A 426 26.89 4.89 -15.53
C LYS A 426 27.74 4.86 -16.80
N LEU A 427 27.44 5.69 -17.79
CA LEU A 427 28.09 5.72 -19.09
C LEU A 427 29.07 6.89 -19.24
N LYS A 428 30.05 7.00 -18.33
CA LYS A 428 31.04 8.12 -18.30
C LYS A 428 31.83 8.34 -19.56
N ASN A 429 31.99 7.31 -20.44
CA ASN A 429 32.75 7.34 -21.67
C ASN A 429 31.88 7.42 -22.94
N ALA A 430 30.59 7.71 -22.77
CA ALA A 430 29.63 7.89 -23.86
C ALA A 430 29.10 9.33 -23.89
N GLU A 431 28.70 9.77 -25.08
CA GLU A 431 27.84 10.93 -25.24
C GLU A 431 26.43 10.54 -24.79
N VAL A 432 25.96 11.09 -23.65
CA VAL A 432 24.61 10.87 -23.15
C VAL A 432 23.85 12.18 -23.20
N ILE A 433 22.90 12.27 -24.11
CA ILE A 433 22.08 13.47 -24.29
C ILE A 433 20.72 13.28 -23.59
N TYR A 434 20.14 14.41 -23.18
CA TYR A 434 18.80 14.49 -22.65
C TYR A 434 17.93 15.42 -23.48
N GLU A 435 16.72 14.99 -23.82
CA GLU A 435 15.68 15.85 -24.35
C GLU A 435 14.32 15.40 -23.77
N LYS A 436 13.52 16.33 -23.20
CA LYS A 436 12.14 16.01 -22.82
C LYS A 436 11.33 15.55 -24.02
N GLY A 437 11.50 16.21 -25.15
CA GLY A 437 10.95 15.88 -26.46
C GLY A 437 9.44 16.11 -26.61
N ILE A 438 8.65 15.59 -25.69
CA ILE A 438 7.17 15.70 -25.66
C ILE A 438 6.68 15.90 -24.24
N ASP A 439 5.43 16.33 -24.12
CA ASP A 439 4.72 16.30 -22.83
C ASP A 439 4.07 14.93 -22.58
N PHE A 440 3.51 14.71 -21.39
CA PHE A 440 2.80 13.46 -21.06
C PHE A 440 1.62 13.20 -21.98
N VAL A 441 0.76 14.21 -22.17
CA VAL A 441 -0.55 14.08 -22.82
C VAL A 441 -0.75 15.15 -23.89
N LYS A 442 -0.44 16.43 -23.59
CA LYS A 442 -0.78 17.56 -24.44
C LYS A 442 0.16 17.67 -25.62
N PRO A 443 -0.36 17.62 -26.90
CA PRO A 443 0.44 17.99 -28.04
C PRO A 443 0.69 19.51 -28.06
N SER A 444 1.85 19.94 -28.57
CA SER A 444 2.05 21.32 -29.01
C SER A 444 1.30 21.59 -30.32
N GLU A 445 1.17 22.84 -30.73
CA GLU A 445 0.54 23.22 -32.02
C GLU A 445 1.23 22.57 -33.22
N ASN A 446 2.53 22.30 -33.11
CA ASN A 446 3.34 21.66 -34.16
C ASN A 446 3.93 20.31 -33.75
N SER A 447 3.29 19.58 -32.86
CA SER A 447 3.83 18.34 -32.25
C SER A 447 4.33 17.33 -33.30
N LYS A 448 3.62 17.15 -34.43
CA LYS A 448 4.08 16.24 -35.50
C LYS A 448 5.39 16.67 -36.12
N GLY A 449 5.57 17.98 -36.37
CA GLY A 449 6.82 18.53 -36.90
C GLY A 449 7.97 18.40 -35.89
N GLU A 450 7.71 18.68 -34.62
CA GLU A 450 8.66 18.57 -33.51
C GLU A 450 9.10 17.12 -33.27
N ILE A 451 8.19 16.17 -33.29
CA ILE A 451 8.44 14.73 -33.16
C ILE A 451 9.31 14.24 -34.33
N ALA A 452 8.96 14.62 -35.59
CA ALA A 452 9.75 14.25 -36.76
C ALA A 452 11.14 14.88 -36.73
N ALA A 453 11.28 16.12 -36.30
CA ALA A 453 12.57 16.80 -36.16
C ALA A 453 13.41 16.14 -35.05
N LEU A 454 12.82 15.77 -33.93
CA LEU A 454 13.48 15.04 -32.84
C LEU A 454 14.00 13.68 -33.34
N ALA A 455 13.15 12.88 -33.96
CA ALA A 455 13.57 11.58 -34.49
C ALA A 455 14.76 11.71 -35.48
N LYS A 456 14.73 12.72 -36.36
CA LYS A 456 15.87 12.99 -37.30
C LYS A 456 17.16 13.37 -36.57
N ARG A 457 17.06 14.20 -35.48
CA ARG A 457 18.26 14.56 -34.70
C ARG A 457 18.86 13.35 -33.95
N LEU A 458 18.02 12.41 -33.56
CA LEU A 458 18.44 11.20 -32.85
C LEU A 458 18.96 10.10 -33.78
N LYS A 459 18.90 10.29 -35.10
CA LYS A 459 19.46 9.33 -36.07
C LYS A 459 20.95 9.15 -35.83
N GLY A 460 21.37 7.89 -35.70
CA GLY A 460 22.79 7.54 -35.45
C GLY A 460 23.14 7.45 -33.95
N MET A 461 22.15 7.54 -33.06
CA MET A 461 22.31 7.08 -31.68
C MET A 461 22.41 5.55 -31.63
N ASP A 462 23.27 5.02 -30.77
CA ASP A 462 23.38 3.57 -30.56
C ASP A 462 22.11 3.01 -30.00
N VAL A 463 21.44 3.80 -29.11
CA VAL A 463 20.13 3.50 -28.50
C VAL A 463 19.44 4.78 -27.99
N VAL A 464 18.13 4.79 -28.09
CA VAL A 464 17.26 5.75 -27.42
C VAL A 464 16.57 5.03 -26.27
N ILE A 465 16.67 5.60 -25.06
CA ILE A 465 15.92 5.18 -23.87
C ILE A 465 14.78 6.17 -23.68
N PHE A 466 13.58 5.76 -24.06
CA PHE A 466 12.36 6.57 -23.89
C PHE A 466 11.76 6.29 -22.51
N ALA A 467 11.88 7.24 -21.59
CA ALA A 467 11.23 7.21 -20.29
C ALA A 467 9.89 7.95 -20.36
N GLY A 468 8.83 7.18 -20.48
CA GLY A 468 7.46 7.66 -20.66
C GLY A 468 6.50 7.03 -19.66
N GLY A 469 5.23 6.92 -20.05
CA GLY A 469 4.13 6.47 -19.19
C GLY A 469 3.29 7.63 -18.70
N ILE A 470 3.00 7.67 -17.42
CA ILE A 470 2.20 8.73 -16.80
C ILE A 470 2.91 9.29 -15.56
N SER A 471 2.24 10.13 -14.77
CA SER A 471 2.80 10.83 -13.62
C SER A 471 1.80 10.83 -12.47
N PRO A 472 2.24 10.83 -11.20
CA PRO A 472 1.37 11.04 -10.05
C PRO A 472 0.71 12.44 -10.04
N GLU A 473 1.11 13.35 -10.93
CA GLU A 473 0.43 14.62 -11.16
C GLU A 473 -0.82 14.49 -12.06
N LEU A 474 -1.02 13.31 -12.68
CA LEU A 474 -2.15 13.01 -13.55
C LEU A 474 -3.15 12.04 -12.89
N GLU A 475 -2.67 11.15 -12.02
CA GLU A 475 -3.48 10.17 -11.31
C GLU A 475 -3.25 10.26 -9.79
N GLY A 476 -4.32 10.18 -9.00
CA GLY A 476 -4.24 10.25 -7.54
C GLY A 476 -5.57 10.64 -6.90
N GLU A 477 -5.50 11.16 -5.69
CA GLU A 477 -6.64 11.49 -4.86
C GLU A 477 -7.22 12.88 -5.20
N GLU A 478 -8.48 12.92 -5.67
CA GLU A 478 -9.25 14.17 -5.89
C GLU A 478 -8.48 15.31 -6.58
N MET A 479 -7.83 15.00 -7.66
CA MET A 479 -6.99 15.98 -8.34
C MET A 479 -7.81 16.89 -9.26
N PRO A 480 -7.46 18.21 -9.36
CA PRO A 480 -8.11 19.12 -10.28
C PRO A 480 -7.60 18.92 -11.74
N VAL A 481 -7.53 17.65 -12.17
CA VAL A 481 -7.07 17.28 -13.52
C VAL A 481 -8.27 17.00 -14.39
N ASN A 482 -8.30 17.63 -15.58
CA ASN A 482 -9.31 17.39 -16.61
C ASN A 482 -8.64 17.58 -17.99
N ILE A 483 -8.04 16.50 -18.51
CA ILE A 483 -7.36 16.44 -19.80
C ILE A 483 -7.67 15.10 -20.47
N GLU A 484 -7.34 14.96 -21.77
CA GLU A 484 -7.54 13.70 -22.49
C GLU A 484 -6.97 12.50 -21.69
N GLY A 485 -7.80 11.52 -21.43
CA GLY A 485 -7.45 10.30 -20.70
C GLY A 485 -7.49 10.40 -19.16
N PHE A 486 -7.75 11.60 -18.57
CA PHE A 486 -7.70 11.82 -17.11
C PHE A 486 -8.80 12.80 -16.66
N THR A 487 -9.43 12.51 -15.54
CA THR A 487 -10.39 13.42 -14.88
C THR A 487 -10.46 13.16 -13.36
N GLY A 488 -10.40 14.23 -12.56
CA GLY A 488 -10.60 14.17 -11.12
C GLY A 488 -9.60 13.31 -10.33
N GLY A 489 -8.47 12.96 -10.95
CA GLY A 489 -7.50 12.03 -10.39
C GLY A 489 -7.58 10.61 -10.96
N ASP A 490 -8.69 10.24 -11.60
CA ASP A 490 -8.86 8.95 -12.27
C ASP A 490 -8.51 9.00 -13.75
N ARG A 491 -8.23 7.84 -14.33
CA ARG A 491 -8.08 7.66 -15.77
C ARG A 491 -9.44 7.43 -16.43
N THR A 492 -9.65 8.05 -17.59
CA THR A 492 -10.83 7.79 -18.46
C THR A 492 -10.50 6.80 -19.58
N SER A 493 -9.21 6.54 -19.83
CA SER A 493 -8.70 5.53 -20.77
C SER A 493 -7.44 4.89 -20.20
N ILE A 494 -7.28 3.58 -20.38
CA ILE A 494 -6.09 2.85 -19.99
C ILE A 494 -4.97 2.89 -21.03
N LYS A 495 -5.18 3.50 -22.17
CA LYS A 495 -4.19 3.60 -23.24
C LYS A 495 -3.02 4.50 -22.84
N LEU A 496 -1.85 4.21 -23.38
CA LEU A 496 -0.74 5.15 -23.36
C LEU A 496 -1.15 6.44 -24.07
N PRO A 497 -0.85 7.64 -23.53
CA PRO A 497 -1.16 8.88 -24.19
C PRO A 497 -0.62 8.91 -25.63
N LYS A 498 -1.47 9.27 -26.59
CA LYS A 498 -1.24 9.13 -28.03
C LYS A 498 0.08 9.75 -28.51
N ILE A 499 0.44 10.91 -28.00
CA ILE A 499 1.67 11.61 -28.36
C ILE A 499 2.94 10.78 -28.08
N GLN A 500 2.92 9.93 -27.05
CA GLN A 500 4.04 9.05 -26.72
C GLN A 500 4.18 7.90 -27.72
N THR A 501 3.07 7.30 -28.14
CA THR A 501 3.05 6.30 -29.23
C THR A 501 3.52 6.93 -30.54
N GLU A 502 3.08 8.14 -30.87
CA GLU A 502 3.49 8.86 -32.08
C GLU A 502 5.02 9.11 -32.11
N LEU A 503 5.62 9.48 -30.97
CA LEU A 503 7.07 9.63 -30.88
C LEU A 503 7.80 8.28 -31.13
N MET A 504 7.37 7.20 -30.49
CA MET A 504 7.97 5.89 -30.70
C MET A 504 7.80 5.37 -32.15
N GLN A 505 6.67 5.70 -32.80
CA GLN A 505 6.46 5.43 -34.21
C GLN A 505 7.45 6.19 -35.08
N ALA A 506 7.71 7.46 -34.80
CA ALA A 506 8.69 8.26 -35.52
C ALA A 506 10.12 7.73 -35.32
N LEU A 507 10.50 7.35 -34.08
CA LEU A 507 11.80 6.71 -33.83
C LEU A 507 11.98 5.40 -34.62
N LYS A 508 10.93 4.57 -34.66
CA LYS A 508 10.93 3.32 -35.41
C LYS A 508 11.04 3.55 -36.93
N ALA A 509 10.36 4.58 -37.44
CA ALA A 509 10.44 4.93 -38.87
C ALA A 509 11.85 5.39 -39.30
N GLU A 510 12.63 5.96 -38.38
CA GLU A 510 14.06 6.30 -38.62
C GLU A 510 15.01 5.14 -38.23
N GLU A 511 14.44 3.93 -37.93
CA GLU A 511 15.20 2.71 -37.60
C GLU A 511 16.09 2.87 -36.34
N ILE A 512 15.69 3.71 -35.38
CA ILE A 512 16.46 3.99 -34.17
C ILE A 512 16.19 2.90 -33.13
N PRO A 513 17.22 2.19 -32.63
CA PRO A 513 17.04 1.22 -31.54
C PRO A 513 16.47 1.91 -30.29
N THR A 514 15.32 1.45 -29.82
CA THR A 514 14.60 2.12 -28.73
C THR A 514 14.22 1.14 -27.61
N VAL A 515 14.49 1.52 -26.36
CA VAL A 515 13.95 0.88 -25.14
C VAL A 515 12.86 1.77 -24.58
N PHE A 516 11.73 1.18 -24.23
CA PHE A 516 10.67 1.89 -23.50
C PHE A 516 10.75 1.57 -22.01
N VAL A 517 11.06 2.58 -21.20
CA VAL A 517 10.97 2.55 -19.73
C VAL A 517 9.66 3.23 -19.34
N MET A 518 8.68 2.43 -18.98
CA MET A 518 7.37 2.89 -18.60
C MET A 518 7.32 3.16 -17.10
N MET A 519 6.95 4.38 -16.71
CA MET A 519 6.72 4.79 -15.32
C MET A 519 5.24 5.08 -15.14
N THR A 520 4.61 4.44 -14.17
CA THR A 520 3.15 4.48 -13.99
C THR A 520 2.76 3.93 -12.62
N GLY A 521 1.64 4.39 -12.08
CA GLY A 521 1.02 3.79 -10.89
C GLY A 521 -0.07 2.77 -11.21
N SER A 522 -0.40 2.57 -12.50
CA SER A 522 -1.52 1.73 -12.96
C SER A 522 -1.17 0.96 -14.23
N ALA A 523 -1.96 -0.06 -14.59
CA ALA A 523 -1.77 -0.80 -15.83
C ALA A 523 -2.06 0.09 -17.06
N ILE A 524 -1.17 0.06 -18.06
CA ILE A 524 -1.29 0.81 -19.31
C ILE A 524 -1.40 -0.16 -20.50
N ALA A 525 -2.40 0.05 -21.35
CA ALA A 525 -2.53 -0.67 -22.62
C ALA A 525 -1.51 -0.14 -23.63
N THR A 526 -0.47 -0.94 -23.88
CA THR A 526 0.64 -0.65 -24.78
C THR A 526 0.63 -1.60 -25.99
N GLU A 527 -0.52 -1.70 -26.68
CA GLU A 527 -0.72 -2.70 -27.74
C GLU A 527 0.25 -2.49 -28.92
N TRP A 528 0.46 -1.23 -29.36
CA TRP A 528 1.38 -0.96 -30.44
C TRP A 528 2.84 -1.17 -30.01
N GLU A 529 3.20 -0.70 -28.81
CA GLU A 529 4.56 -0.77 -28.25
C GLU A 529 4.98 -2.21 -28.03
N SER A 530 4.08 -3.06 -27.50
CA SER A 530 4.36 -4.49 -27.28
C SER A 530 4.71 -5.25 -28.57
N LYS A 531 4.18 -4.80 -29.70
CA LYS A 531 4.48 -5.39 -31.03
C LYS A 531 5.73 -4.82 -31.70
N ASN A 532 6.08 -3.55 -31.40
CA ASN A 532 7.00 -2.77 -32.23
C ASN A 532 8.28 -2.31 -31.51
N ILE A 533 8.29 -2.26 -30.20
CA ILE A 533 9.48 -1.88 -29.42
C ILE A 533 10.18 -3.15 -28.93
N PRO A 534 11.51 -3.30 -29.13
CA PRO A 534 12.20 -4.55 -28.80
C PRO A 534 12.30 -4.84 -27.31
N ALA A 535 12.35 -3.83 -26.44
CA ALA A 535 12.42 -4.01 -25.00
C ALA A 535 11.55 -3.00 -24.24
N ILE A 536 10.78 -3.49 -23.26
CA ILE A 536 9.88 -2.71 -22.44
C ILE A 536 10.07 -3.08 -20.97
N LEU A 537 10.38 -2.08 -20.14
CA LEU A 537 10.42 -2.17 -18.69
C LEU A 537 9.22 -1.43 -18.08
N ASN A 538 8.61 -1.98 -17.03
CA ASN A 538 7.72 -1.22 -16.15
C ASN A 538 8.45 -0.94 -14.84
N ALA A 539 8.72 0.33 -14.56
CA ALA A 539 9.53 0.79 -13.45
C ALA A 539 8.72 1.47 -12.32
N TRP A 540 7.39 1.54 -12.45
CA TRP A 540 6.48 2.15 -11.50
C TRP A 540 6.88 3.60 -11.14
N TYR A 541 6.54 4.06 -9.93
CA TYR A 541 7.12 5.24 -9.27
C TYR A 541 8.11 4.72 -8.23
N GLY A 542 9.39 4.66 -8.62
CA GLY A 542 10.42 3.85 -7.96
C GLY A 542 11.08 4.51 -6.74
N GLY A 543 10.59 5.66 -6.26
CA GLY A 543 11.18 6.37 -5.12
C GLY A 543 12.49 7.09 -5.46
N GLN A 544 13.26 7.47 -4.43
CA GLN A 544 14.46 8.30 -4.57
C GLN A 544 15.56 7.72 -5.46
N ASP A 545 15.67 6.39 -5.54
CA ASP A 545 16.71 5.67 -6.29
C ASP A 545 16.20 5.04 -7.59
N ALA A 546 15.01 5.45 -8.07
CA ALA A 546 14.39 4.91 -9.28
C ALA A 546 15.35 4.85 -10.47
N GLY A 547 16.06 5.95 -10.74
CA GLY A 547 17.01 6.01 -11.87
C GLY A 547 18.17 5.03 -11.73
N THR A 548 18.71 4.85 -10.52
CA THR A 548 19.80 3.88 -10.26
C THR A 548 19.34 2.46 -10.58
N ALA A 549 18.18 2.06 -10.05
CA ALA A 549 17.62 0.73 -10.29
C ALA A 549 17.31 0.49 -11.79
N ILE A 550 16.70 1.48 -12.47
CA ILE A 550 16.45 1.43 -13.92
C ILE A 550 17.76 1.23 -14.69
N ALA A 551 18.79 2.01 -14.37
CA ALA A 551 20.09 1.89 -15.04
C ALA A 551 20.76 0.54 -14.74
N ASP A 552 20.63 0.01 -13.54
CA ASP A 552 21.20 -1.31 -13.18
C ASP A 552 20.53 -2.44 -13.96
N VAL A 553 19.22 -2.39 -14.14
CA VAL A 553 18.50 -3.35 -14.98
C VAL A 553 18.89 -3.15 -16.44
N LEU A 554 18.83 -1.92 -16.99
CA LEU A 554 19.14 -1.66 -18.40
C LEU A 554 20.53 -2.18 -18.81
N PHE A 555 21.53 -2.08 -17.93
CA PHE A 555 22.93 -2.44 -18.23
C PHE A 555 23.39 -3.75 -17.58
N GLY A 556 22.47 -4.54 -17.01
CA GLY A 556 22.74 -5.89 -16.51
C GLY A 556 23.52 -5.97 -15.21
N ASP A 557 23.55 -4.89 -14.39
CA ASP A 557 24.08 -4.94 -13.04
C ASP A 557 23.08 -5.59 -12.06
N TYR A 558 21.83 -5.63 -12.45
CA TYR A 558 20.77 -6.37 -11.79
C TYR A 558 19.92 -7.14 -12.82
N ASN A 559 19.67 -8.41 -12.57
CA ASN A 559 18.78 -9.23 -13.39
C ASN A 559 17.33 -8.99 -12.93
N PRO A 560 16.43 -8.44 -13.80
CA PRO A 560 15.06 -8.12 -13.38
C PRO A 560 14.31 -9.36 -12.90
N SER A 561 13.56 -9.17 -11.82
CA SER A 561 12.83 -10.25 -11.14
C SER A 561 11.46 -9.82 -10.62
N GLY A 562 11.06 -8.58 -10.89
CA GLY A 562 9.74 -8.06 -10.53
C GLY A 562 8.61 -8.78 -11.28
N LYS A 563 7.44 -8.88 -10.63
CA LYS A 563 6.24 -9.50 -11.18
C LYS A 563 5.06 -8.54 -11.07
N LEU A 564 4.19 -8.50 -12.09
CA LEU A 564 3.05 -7.60 -12.11
C LEU A 564 2.05 -7.93 -10.98
N PRO A 565 1.70 -6.98 -10.11
CA PRO A 565 0.66 -7.16 -9.09
C PRO A 565 -0.75 -6.85 -9.62
N VAL A 566 -0.88 -6.53 -10.90
CA VAL A 566 -2.13 -6.22 -11.61
C VAL A 566 -2.10 -6.74 -13.04
N THR A 567 -3.27 -7.04 -13.58
CA THR A 567 -3.47 -7.41 -14.99
C THR A 567 -3.35 -6.19 -15.90
N PHE A 568 -2.55 -6.27 -16.94
CA PHE A 568 -2.51 -5.29 -18.03
C PHE A 568 -3.47 -5.72 -19.14
N TYR A 569 -4.53 -4.98 -19.32
CA TYR A 569 -5.54 -5.22 -20.36
C TYR A 569 -5.08 -4.68 -21.71
N THR A 570 -5.67 -5.19 -22.79
CA THR A 570 -5.31 -4.77 -24.14
C THR A 570 -5.96 -3.45 -24.52
N LYS A 571 -7.19 -3.19 -24.08
CA LYS A 571 -7.99 -2.04 -24.51
C LYS A 571 -9.07 -1.66 -23.49
N ASP A 572 -9.58 -0.44 -23.58
CA ASP A 572 -10.65 0.07 -22.70
C ASP A 572 -11.92 -0.80 -22.68
N SER A 573 -12.28 -1.40 -23.83
CA SER A 573 -13.47 -2.24 -23.94
C SER A 573 -13.37 -3.61 -23.24
N ASP A 574 -12.20 -3.97 -22.72
CA ASP A 574 -12.02 -5.16 -21.90
C ASP A 574 -12.50 -4.94 -20.45
N LEU A 575 -12.70 -3.67 -20.08
CA LEU A 575 -13.11 -3.28 -18.73
C LEU A 575 -14.60 -3.09 -18.60
N PRO A 576 -15.25 -3.61 -17.56
CA PRO A 576 -16.62 -3.26 -17.19
C PRO A 576 -16.78 -1.78 -16.84
N ALA A 577 -18.02 -1.33 -16.61
CA ALA A 577 -18.31 0.04 -16.18
C ALA A 577 -17.55 0.35 -14.86
N PHE A 578 -16.88 1.50 -14.79
CA PHE A 578 -15.98 1.83 -13.67
C PHE A 578 -16.71 1.89 -12.32
N ASN A 579 -17.95 2.35 -12.31
CA ASN A 579 -18.80 2.44 -11.13
C ASN A 579 -19.46 1.10 -10.71
N SER A 580 -19.33 0.02 -11.49
CA SER A 580 -19.75 -1.32 -11.06
C SER A 580 -18.69 -1.95 -10.18
N TYR A 581 -19.07 -2.44 -9.01
CA TYR A 581 -18.19 -3.11 -8.07
C TYR A 581 -18.28 -4.64 -8.13
N GLU A 582 -19.11 -5.19 -9.03
CA GLU A 582 -19.11 -6.61 -9.33
C GLU A 582 -17.76 -7.05 -9.90
N MET A 583 -17.24 -8.18 -9.44
CA MET A 583 -15.94 -8.68 -9.87
C MET A 583 -15.96 -9.44 -11.21
N LYS A 584 -17.13 -9.69 -11.78
CA LYS A 584 -17.25 -10.33 -13.08
C LYS A 584 -16.47 -9.59 -14.17
N ASN A 585 -15.65 -10.31 -14.92
CA ASN A 585 -14.73 -9.77 -15.95
C ASN A 585 -13.68 -8.76 -15.44
N ARG A 586 -13.33 -8.82 -14.17
CA ARG A 586 -12.26 -7.97 -13.58
C ARG A 586 -11.14 -8.82 -13.06
N THR A 587 -9.94 -8.27 -13.08
CA THR A 587 -8.71 -8.88 -12.56
C THR A 587 -8.42 -10.25 -13.21
N TYR A 588 -7.23 -10.81 -13.04
CA TYR A 588 -6.92 -12.16 -13.54
C TYR A 588 -7.87 -13.24 -13.00
N ARG A 589 -8.53 -12.95 -11.85
CA ARG A 589 -9.42 -13.92 -11.18
C ARG A 589 -10.71 -14.17 -11.95
N TYR A 590 -11.21 -13.18 -12.68
CA TYR A 590 -12.54 -13.27 -13.34
C TYR A 590 -12.53 -12.82 -14.80
N PHE A 591 -11.43 -12.26 -15.31
CA PHE A 591 -11.30 -11.85 -16.71
C PHE A 591 -10.92 -13.04 -17.58
N ASP A 592 -11.85 -13.51 -18.40
CA ASP A 592 -11.63 -14.63 -19.34
C ASP A 592 -11.08 -14.18 -20.70
N GLY A 593 -10.81 -12.87 -20.88
CA GLY A 593 -10.22 -12.32 -22.08
C GLY A 593 -8.72 -12.55 -22.15
N GLN A 594 -8.11 -12.05 -23.23
CA GLN A 594 -6.67 -12.11 -23.44
C GLN A 594 -6.00 -10.87 -22.85
N ALA A 595 -5.24 -11.05 -21.76
CA ALA A 595 -4.45 -9.99 -21.16
C ALA A 595 -3.28 -9.60 -22.09
N LEU A 596 -2.90 -8.32 -22.10
CA LEU A 596 -1.66 -7.88 -22.72
C LEU A 596 -0.45 -8.46 -21.97
N TYR A 597 -0.44 -8.27 -20.62
CA TYR A 597 0.45 -8.96 -19.68
C TYR A 597 -0.39 -9.43 -18.49
N PRO A 598 -0.33 -10.71 -18.13
CA PRO A 598 -1.18 -11.23 -17.04
C PRO A 598 -0.62 -10.87 -15.67
N PHE A 599 -1.47 -10.96 -14.64
CA PHE A 599 -1.04 -10.89 -13.25
C PHE A 599 0.10 -11.89 -12.97
N GLY A 600 1.08 -11.46 -12.17
CA GLY A 600 2.26 -12.28 -11.83
C GLY A 600 3.33 -12.33 -12.92
N TYR A 601 3.11 -11.71 -14.08
CA TYR A 601 4.05 -11.75 -15.21
C TYR A 601 5.28 -10.88 -14.98
N GLY A 602 6.43 -11.37 -15.45
CA GLY A 602 7.70 -10.65 -15.52
C GLY A 602 8.80 -11.56 -16.05
N LEU A 603 9.54 -11.07 -17.04
CA LEU A 603 10.69 -11.77 -17.65
C LEU A 603 11.96 -11.58 -16.81
N SER A 604 12.96 -12.41 -17.10
CA SER A 604 14.30 -12.34 -16.51
C SER A 604 15.35 -12.44 -17.62
N TYR A 605 16.58 -12.04 -17.35
CA TYR A 605 17.74 -12.31 -18.25
C TYR A 605 18.18 -13.77 -18.21
N THR A 606 17.58 -14.60 -17.37
CA THR A 606 17.76 -16.05 -17.34
C THR A 606 16.44 -16.76 -17.58
N LYS A 607 16.44 -18.10 -17.60
CA LYS A 607 15.24 -18.92 -17.79
C LYS A 607 15.09 -19.92 -16.67
N PHE A 608 13.85 -20.12 -16.25
CA PHE A 608 13.50 -21.08 -15.22
C PHE A 608 12.62 -22.20 -15.80
N GLU A 609 12.86 -23.41 -15.34
CA GLU A 609 12.03 -24.59 -15.64
C GLU A 609 11.49 -25.17 -14.35
N TYR A 610 10.31 -25.75 -14.44
CA TYR A 610 9.58 -26.32 -13.33
C TYR A 610 9.40 -27.83 -13.55
N SER A 611 9.69 -28.66 -12.52
CA SER A 611 9.34 -30.07 -12.54
C SER A 611 7.82 -30.27 -12.49
N PRO A 612 7.29 -31.47 -12.78
CA PRO A 612 5.92 -31.80 -12.42
C PRO A 612 5.64 -31.56 -10.93
N ILE A 613 4.43 -31.07 -10.63
CA ILE A 613 3.99 -30.81 -9.25
C ILE A 613 3.84 -32.14 -8.51
N GLN A 614 4.34 -32.22 -7.28
CA GLN A 614 4.15 -33.34 -6.37
C GLN A 614 3.05 -32.99 -5.37
N ILE A 615 1.92 -33.69 -5.40
CA ILE A 615 0.77 -33.51 -4.51
C ILE A 615 0.10 -34.85 -4.21
N PRO A 616 -0.63 -34.98 -3.08
CA PRO A 616 -1.62 -36.04 -2.92
C PRO A 616 -2.72 -35.90 -3.97
N ALA A 617 -3.06 -36.99 -4.66
CA ALA A 617 -4.16 -36.99 -5.64
C ALA A 617 -5.52 -36.80 -4.98
N ILE A 618 -5.68 -37.22 -3.72
CA ILE A 618 -6.91 -37.16 -2.92
C ILE A 618 -6.56 -36.65 -1.53
N ILE A 619 -7.33 -35.66 -1.03
CA ILE A 619 -7.30 -35.20 0.36
C ILE A 619 -8.71 -35.19 0.94
N LYS A 620 -8.84 -35.20 2.26
CA LYS A 620 -10.13 -35.01 2.94
C LYS A 620 -10.31 -33.52 3.31
N THR A 621 -11.56 -33.12 3.33
CA THR A 621 -11.94 -31.80 3.88
C THR A 621 -11.37 -31.63 5.30
N GLY A 622 -10.75 -30.48 5.59
CA GLY A 622 -10.08 -30.21 6.86
C GLY A 622 -8.61 -30.66 6.96
N GLU A 623 -8.11 -31.45 6.01
CA GLU A 623 -6.69 -31.81 5.94
C GLU A 623 -5.88 -30.70 5.21
N ASN A 624 -4.61 -30.54 5.59
CA ASN A 624 -3.67 -29.70 4.86
C ASN A 624 -3.11 -30.44 3.66
N MET A 625 -2.78 -29.70 2.60
CA MET A 625 -2.12 -30.22 1.40
C MET A 625 -0.69 -29.69 1.32
N GLU A 626 0.29 -30.57 1.27
CA GLU A 626 1.66 -30.21 0.90
C GLU A 626 1.81 -30.31 -0.62
N VAL A 627 2.37 -29.24 -1.20
CA VAL A 627 2.58 -29.09 -2.65
C VAL A 627 4.03 -28.77 -2.88
N SER A 628 4.75 -29.55 -3.66
CA SER A 628 6.14 -29.27 -3.98
C SER A 628 6.45 -29.30 -5.47
N VAL A 629 7.45 -28.50 -5.85
CA VAL A 629 7.97 -28.38 -7.21
C VAL A 629 9.48 -28.13 -7.13
N THR A 630 10.22 -28.62 -8.11
CA THR A 630 11.64 -28.24 -8.28
C THR A 630 11.74 -27.19 -9.37
N VAL A 631 12.38 -26.06 -9.04
CA VAL A 631 12.66 -24.96 -9.97
C VAL A 631 14.14 -25.00 -10.32
N LYS A 632 14.46 -24.93 -11.61
CA LYS A 632 15.83 -24.92 -12.12
C LYS A 632 16.10 -23.66 -12.94
N ASN A 633 17.21 -22.98 -12.68
CA ASN A 633 17.73 -21.97 -13.54
C ASN A 633 18.49 -22.62 -14.70
N THR A 634 17.90 -22.61 -15.91
CA THR A 634 18.50 -23.24 -17.10
C THR A 634 19.33 -22.28 -17.96
N GLY A 635 19.36 -21.01 -17.57
CA GLY A 635 20.14 -19.98 -18.27
C GLY A 635 21.58 -19.90 -17.80
N LYS A 636 22.26 -18.82 -18.22
CA LYS A 636 23.69 -18.58 -17.95
C LYS A 636 23.93 -17.48 -16.91
N THR A 637 22.88 -16.86 -16.42
CA THR A 637 22.91 -15.73 -15.47
C THR A 637 22.22 -16.14 -14.18
N ASP A 638 22.79 -15.77 -13.05
CA ASP A 638 22.12 -15.91 -11.75
C ASP A 638 20.85 -15.06 -11.75
N GLY A 639 19.81 -15.53 -11.07
CA GLY A 639 18.56 -14.80 -11.03
C GLY A 639 17.62 -15.21 -9.91
N GLU A 640 16.67 -14.36 -9.66
CA GLU A 640 15.58 -14.62 -8.72
C GLU A 640 14.29 -14.96 -9.49
N GLU A 641 13.54 -15.90 -8.96
CA GLU A 641 12.21 -16.28 -9.45
C GLU A 641 11.19 -16.16 -8.33
N VAL A 642 10.01 -15.68 -8.68
CA VAL A 642 8.83 -15.73 -7.81
C VAL A 642 7.98 -16.91 -8.23
N VAL A 643 8.06 -17.97 -7.44
CA VAL A 643 7.28 -19.20 -7.64
C VAL A 643 5.88 -18.97 -7.11
N GLN A 644 4.88 -18.96 -7.99
CA GLN A 644 3.49 -18.62 -7.68
C GLN A 644 2.62 -19.85 -7.76
N LEU A 645 1.76 -20.07 -6.75
CA LEU A 645 0.80 -21.17 -6.71
C LEU A 645 -0.62 -20.65 -6.81
N TYR A 646 -1.36 -21.17 -7.80
CA TYR A 646 -2.76 -20.83 -8.04
C TYR A 646 -3.64 -22.08 -7.95
N ILE A 647 -4.90 -21.86 -7.54
CA ILE A 647 -5.93 -22.90 -7.50
C ILE A 647 -7.07 -22.50 -8.42
N SER A 648 -7.61 -23.49 -9.15
CA SER A 648 -8.95 -23.44 -9.72
C SER A 648 -9.78 -24.61 -9.18
N HIS A 649 -11.07 -24.36 -8.98
CA HIS A 649 -12.03 -25.40 -8.60
C HIS A 649 -12.88 -25.77 -9.80
N ASP A 650 -12.96 -27.06 -10.14
CA ASP A 650 -13.84 -27.53 -11.19
C ASP A 650 -15.32 -27.27 -10.79
N GLY A 651 -16.17 -27.08 -11.81
CA GLY A 651 -17.60 -26.84 -11.57
C GLY A 651 -18.25 -28.02 -10.89
N ASP A 652 -19.06 -27.74 -9.88
CA ASP A 652 -19.97 -28.70 -9.26
C ASP A 652 -21.32 -28.78 -10.02
N GLY A 653 -21.38 -28.18 -11.23
CA GLY A 653 -22.60 -28.03 -12.02
C GLY A 653 -23.52 -26.89 -11.57
N SER A 654 -23.18 -26.17 -10.51
CA SER A 654 -23.86 -24.92 -10.13
C SER A 654 -23.37 -23.75 -11.01
N ASN A 655 -24.29 -22.84 -11.37
CA ASN A 655 -23.94 -21.58 -12.05
C ASN A 655 -23.34 -20.52 -11.09
N LYS A 656 -22.78 -20.94 -9.97
CA LYS A 656 -22.24 -20.03 -8.96
C LYS A 656 -20.97 -19.35 -9.45
N GLN A 657 -20.84 -18.06 -9.13
CA GLN A 657 -19.64 -17.30 -9.43
C GLN A 657 -18.45 -17.87 -8.62
N LYS A 658 -17.34 -18.07 -9.30
CA LYS A 658 -16.06 -18.48 -8.70
C LYS A 658 -14.92 -17.93 -9.52
N PRO A 659 -13.74 -17.72 -8.91
CA PRO A 659 -12.56 -17.27 -9.67
C PRO A 659 -12.13 -18.35 -10.68
N LEU A 660 -11.69 -17.91 -11.86
CA LEU A 660 -11.01 -18.76 -12.84
C LEU A 660 -9.75 -19.35 -12.23
N TYR A 661 -9.00 -18.50 -11.54
CA TYR A 661 -7.79 -18.82 -10.79
C TYR A 661 -7.72 -17.95 -9.54
N ALA A 662 -7.13 -18.46 -8.47
CA ALA A 662 -6.87 -17.70 -7.24
C ALA A 662 -5.46 -17.99 -6.74
N LEU A 663 -4.64 -16.95 -6.57
CA LEU A 663 -3.33 -17.06 -5.90
C LEU A 663 -3.55 -17.53 -4.46
N LYS A 664 -2.78 -18.54 -4.04
CA LYS A 664 -2.89 -19.13 -2.70
C LYS A 664 -1.56 -19.26 -1.98
N SER A 665 -0.45 -19.12 -2.71
CA SER A 665 0.90 -19.02 -2.13
C SER A 665 1.89 -18.49 -3.14
N PHE A 666 3.02 -17.97 -2.67
CA PHE A 666 4.19 -17.64 -3.47
C PHE A 666 5.46 -17.69 -2.61
N ASP A 667 6.60 -17.90 -3.28
CA ASP A 667 7.93 -17.84 -2.64
C ASP A 667 8.93 -17.24 -3.62
N ARG A 668 9.74 -16.30 -3.14
CA ARG A 668 10.85 -15.69 -3.90
C ARG A 668 12.14 -16.43 -3.60
N ILE A 669 12.73 -16.98 -4.64
CA ILE A 669 13.96 -17.80 -4.53
C ILE A 669 15.07 -17.25 -5.41
N PHE A 670 16.31 -17.30 -4.94
CA PHE A 670 17.50 -17.03 -5.72
C PHE A 670 18.09 -18.36 -6.21
N LEU A 671 18.51 -18.42 -7.47
CA LEU A 671 19.15 -19.57 -8.11
C LEU A 671 20.37 -19.11 -8.94
N LYS A 672 21.53 -19.70 -8.70
CA LYS A 672 22.67 -19.56 -9.58
C LYS A 672 22.40 -20.20 -10.93
N ALA A 673 23.13 -19.80 -11.95
CA ALA A 673 23.10 -20.45 -13.27
C ALA A 673 23.32 -21.98 -13.15
N GLY A 674 22.35 -22.75 -13.65
CA GLY A 674 22.36 -24.22 -13.58
C GLY A 674 21.85 -24.82 -12.27
N GLU A 675 21.59 -24.02 -11.22
CA GLU A 675 21.13 -24.47 -9.91
C GLU A 675 19.65 -24.88 -9.94
N SER A 676 19.30 -25.85 -9.09
CA SER A 676 17.91 -26.27 -8.84
C SER A 676 17.59 -26.20 -7.35
N LYS A 677 16.34 -25.82 -7.02
CA LYS A 677 15.83 -25.76 -5.65
C LYS A 677 14.44 -26.33 -5.58
N SER A 678 14.15 -27.13 -4.55
CA SER A 678 12.79 -27.56 -4.25
C SER A 678 12.08 -26.47 -3.46
N VAL A 679 10.84 -26.14 -3.88
CA VAL A 679 9.94 -25.23 -3.19
C VAL A 679 8.74 -26.03 -2.72
N THR A 680 8.36 -25.87 -1.46
CA THR A 680 7.23 -26.56 -0.84
C THR A 680 6.25 -25.55 -0.26
N PHE A 681 5.00 -25.65 -0.66
CA PHE A 681 3.89 -24.87 -0.13
C PHE A 681 3.02 -25.78 0.75
N ARG A 682 2.46 -25.18 1.80
CA ARG A 682 1.47 -25.84 2.65
C ARG A 682 0.15 -25.09 2.53
N LEU A 683 -0.84 -25.74 1.94
CA LEU A 683 -2.19 -25.22 1.85
C LEU A 683 -3.02 -25.77 3.00
N THR A 684 -3.62 -24.89 3.76
CA THR A 684 -4.56 -25.23 4.84
C THR A 684 -5.99 -25.19 4.32
N SER A 685 -6.94 -25.52 5.18
CA SER A 685 -8.35 -25.37 4.83
C SER A 685 -8.70 -23.95 4.36
N ARG A 686 -7.98 -22.94 4.83
CA ARG A 686 -8.25 -21.55 4.46
C ARG A 686 -7.90 -21.26 3.00
N GLU A 687 -6.73 -21.69 2.53
CA GLU A 687 -6.33 -21.53 1.13
C GLU A 687 -7.21 -22.33 0.18
N LEU A 688 -7.73 -23.48 0.65
CA LEU A 688 -8.61 -24.36 -0.12
C LEU A 688 -10.09 -23.92 -0.11
N ALA A 689 -10.49 -23.05 0.82
CA ALA A 689 -11.87 -22.61 0.97
C ALA A 689 -12.28 -21.60 -0.10
N LEU A 690 -13.60 -21.62 -0.40
CA LEU A 690 -14.31 -20.60 -1.14
C LEU A 690 -15.42 -20.01 -0.26
N ALA A 691 -15.74 -18.74 -0.45
CA ALA A 691 -16.92 -18.15 0.15
C ALA A 691 -18.18 -18.72 -0.55
N ASP A 692 -19.24 -18.94 0.22
CA ASP A 692 -20.56 -19.24 -0.36
C ASP A 692 -21.43 -17.97 -0.50
N GLU A 693 -22.67 -18.12 -0.92
CA GLU A 693 -23.61 -17.02 -1.11
C GLU A 693 -23.97 -16.29 0.20
N ASP A 694 -23.77 -16.97 1.35
CA ASP A 694 -24.00 -16.42 2.69
C ASP A 694 -22.71 -15.85 3.31
N GLY A 695 -21.58 -15.89 2.58
CA GLY A 695 -20.27 -15.41 3.05
C GLY A 695 -19.55 -16.36 4.00
N VAL A 696 -19.99 -17.62 4.05
CA VAL A 696 -19.33 -18.64 4.87
C VAL A 696 -18.20 -19.27 4.06
N LEU A 697 -16.99 -19.24 4.60
CA LEU A 697 -15.84 -19.91 3.98
C LEU A 697 -15.93 -21.41 4.19
N LYS A 698 -15.93 -22.18 3.10
CA LYS A 698 -16.08 -23.66 3.12
C LYS A 698 -15.08 -24.32 2.21
N VAL A 699 -14.53 -25.43 2.66
CA VAL A 699 -13.85 -26.41 1.81
C VAL A 699 -14.89 -27.42 1.37
N ASN A 700 -15.29 -27.35 0.11
CA ASN A 700 -16.28 -28.25 -0.47
C ASN A 700 -15.61 -29.48 -1.07
N LYS A 701 -16.30 -30.64 -1.05
CA LYS A 701 -15.87 -31.79 -1.83
C LYS A 701 -15.91 -31.48 -3.34
N GLY A 702 -14.98 -32.01 -4.10
CA GLY A 702 -14.94 -31.80 -5.55
C GLY A 702 -13.52 -31.90 -6.11
N LYS A 703 -13.40 -31.66 -7.41
CA LYS A 703 -12.13 -31.67 -8.11
C LYS A 703 -11.62 -30.25 -8.25
N GLY A 704 -10.29 -30.11 -8.25
CA GLY A 704 -9.60 -28.87 -8.48
C GLY A 704 -8.29 -29.09 -9.24
N ARG A 705 -7.67 -27.97 -9.61
CA ARG A 705 -6.35 -27.96 -10.25
C ARG A 705 -5.46 -26.97 -9.56
N LEU A 706 -4.20 -27.34 -9.42
CA LEU A 706 -3.11 -26.46 -9.02
C LEU A 706 -2.31 -26.07 -10.25
N TYR A 707 -1.85 -24.82 -10.24
CA TYR A 707 -0.92 -24.28 -11.22
C TYR A 707 0.26 -23.68 -10.50
N ILE A 708 1.47 -24.01 -10.92
CA ILE A 708 2.70 -23.40 -10.36
C ILE A 708 3.56 -22.89 -11.51
N GLY A 709 4.02 -21.65 -11.40
CA GLY A 709 4.89 -21.03 -12.38
C GLY A 709 5.34 -19.62 -11.99
N GLY A 710 6.00 -18.94 -12.91
CA GLY A 710 6.44 -17.55 -12.75
C GLY A 710 5.39 -16.51 -13.14
N THR A 711 4.16 -16.93 -13.37
CA THR A 711 3.02 -16.07 -13.78
C THR A 711 1.70 -16.79 -13.50
N SER A 712 0.59 -16.05 -13.50
CA SER A 712 -0.74 -16.66 -13.49
C SER A 712 -1.00 -17.46 -14.78
N PRO A 713 -1.87 -18.49 -14.75
CA PRO A 713 -2.21 -19.29 -15.92
C PRO A 713 -3.22 -18.60 -16.86
N ALA A 714 -3.43 -17.30 -16.73
CA ALA A 714 -4.39 -16.54 -17.52
C ALA A 714 -3.97 -16.46 -19.01
N LYS A 715 -4.95 -16.28 -19.90
CA LYS A 715 -4.71 -16.09 -21.33
C LYS A 715 -3.95 -14.78 -21.57
N THR A 716 -2.91 -14.83 -22.41
CA THR A 716 -2.09 -13.65 -22.68
C THR A 716 -1.62 -13.59 -24.14
N SER A 717 -1.33 -12.36 -24.62
CA SER A 717 -0.62 -12.09 -25.87
C SER A 717 0.89 -11.95 -25.66
N ALA A 718 1.38 -11.89 -24.42
CA ALA A 718 2.80 -11.84 -24.09
C ALA A 718 3.53 -13.17 -24.35
N GLU A 719 4.86 -13.16 -24.22
CA GLU A 719 5.66 -14.38 -24.21
C GLU A 719 5.16 -15.34 -23.11
N LYS A 720 4.98 -16.60 -23.47
CA LYS A 720 4.52 -17.60 -22.52
C LYS A 720 5.63 -17.99 -21.55
N LEU A 721 5.38 -17.81 -20.28
CA LEU A 721 6.23 -18.32 -19.21
C LEU A 721 5.80 -19.74 -18.81
N PRO A 722 6.73 -20.56 -18.28
CA PRO A 722 6.39 -21.90 -17.82
C PRO A 722 5.38 -21.88 -16.67
N VAL A 723 4.33 -22.68 -16.83
CA VAL A 723 3.34 -22.99 -15.78
C VAL A 723 3.06 -24.48 -15.86
N VAL A 724 3.24 -25.19 -14.76
CA VAL A 724 2.92 -26.61 -14.63
C VAL A 724 1.60 -26.79 -13.87
N GLU A 725 0.85 -27.86 -14.16
CA GLU A 725 -0.45 -28.12 -13.53
C GLU A 725 -0.55 -29.54 -12.97
N ALA A 726 -1.40 -29.72 -11.94
CA ALA A 726 -1.77 -31.00 -11.40
C ALA A 726 -3.22 -30.98 -10.90
N GLY A 727 -3.96 -32.07 -11.13
CA GLY A 727 -5.30 -32.24 -10.61
C GLY A 727 -5.30 -32.87 -9.22
N PHE A 728 -6.30 -32.53 -8.40
CA PHE A 728 -6.57 -33.13 -7.09
C PHE A 728 -8.06 -33.28 -6.86
N GLU A 729 -8.44 -34.13 -5.89
CA GLU A 729 -9.81 -34.34 -5.47
C GLU A 729 -9.93 -34.13 -3.94
N ILE A 730 -10.93 -33.37 -3.53
CA ILE A 730 -11.31 -33.19 -2.12
C ILE A 730 -12.51 -34.09 -1.84
N THR A 731 -12.40 -34.97 -0.83
CA THR A 731 -13.42 -35.91 -0.41
C THR A 731 -13.87 -35.61 1.02
N GLY A 732 -15.05 -36.16 1.40
CA GLY A 732 -15.62 -35.94 2.75
C GLY A 732 -16.81 -34.99 2.73
N ASN A 733 -17.23 -34.56 3.92
CA ASN A 733 -18.31 -33.58 4.08
C ASN A 733 -17.72 -32.15 4.04
N ASP A 734 -18.51 -31.16 3.63
CA ASP A 734 -18.11 -29.77 3.62
C ASP A 734 -17.58 -29.34 4.99
N HIS A 735 -16.45 -28.62 4.98
CA HIS A 735 -15.77 -28.15 6.17
C HIS A 735 -15.79 -26.63 6.24
N ILE A 736 -16.45 -26.09 7.27
CA ILE A 736 -16.50 -24.64 7.52
C ILE A 736 -15.15 -24.19 8.09
N VAL A 737 -14.60 -23.13 7.51
CA VAL A 737 -13.37 -22.48 7.97
C VAL A 737 -13.76 -21.28 8.81
N ASN A 738 -13.37 -21.30 10.09
CA ASN A 738 -13.64 -20.22 11.06
C ASN A 738 -12.65 -19.06 10.93
#